data_4979e87fd946925abc013c2d27c30ec1
#
_entry.id   4979e87fd946925abc013c2d27c30ec1
#
_cell.length_a   1.000
_cell.length_b   1.000
_cell.length_c   1.000
_cell.angle_alpha   90.00
_cell.angle_beta   90.00
_cell.angle_gamma   90.00
#
_symmetry.space_group_name_H-M   'P 1'
#
loop_
_entity.id
_entity.type
_entity.pdbx_description
1 polymer ?
#
loop_
_entity_poly.entity_id
_entity_poly.type
_entity_poly.pdbx_seq_one_letter_code
_entity_poly.pdbx_strand_id
1 'polypeptide(L)'
;LNAQGASTAPDLSLTVNSERLSVAEREITGLSLTATGKADAANPAANVQLTGNVAGQPLRGSAVLATSDGKRAIDRLLLSLGKNRISGDLALDEAFVPEGTVALDLPDIGPLAALALEKAEGDVRGTIVFSKTGNAPGVTVKASTASITRGDVSAKTVTIDASIGNYLAAPVISGKIRADSVTSGDTVIRGIDVDLTRDGDWTGFSGGATVKDIPATAAGRVRVANGTTTVELASGQATMRGIKAAIAQTSTITIANGTTSLDRLALNLGGGTATVSGKVGEALNLNATLARVPMSLANSFSPGLDAAGTISGTVKVTGAPANPAVAFKVDAAGVQTSQTRGAGFGGMGVSSSGTFSGNRLTFEANMSDAAGLGLKGGGTMTTSGTPTLDLDFSGKVPFAFLTRTLAAQGLSLSGTADVNLKVRGPATAPVITGTVRTSGARLIDARSGLAINDITADVAIGDGVARINRLTGNLSTRGSLSASGTVGINPAQGFPADLSVKLVDGRYTDGRVVTANLGGDLTIKGPLASAPLISGTINLAKTVITVPEKLPGSLAALNIRHKNAPAAVRAQDKALRPATASSSSGGGGLNLDVTVNAPSQIFIQGRGVDAELGGSLRLTGPASSPQAVGTFDLQRGRLSILAKRLTFTEGTVGFSGSLVPYLNLTATSTTSSTTVTIVVSGEATNPKFNFSSVPALPEDEVLAQLIFGRSMSNLSPLQIAQLAEAAAQLAGIGGSTSLLQNLRSAIGVDDLDVVTDEEGGTAVSAGKYLNDRTYVTIQKGDKPGSGKAAIDLDVGRGVKLRGEATDAGEAKGGIFYEREY
;
A
#
# COMPACT_ATOMS: atom_id res chain seq x y z
N LEU A 1 58.35 -70.39 -23.24
CA LEU A 1 57.78 -71.35 -22.28
C LEU A 1 58.76 -72.59 -22.17
N ASN A 2 59.14 -72.95 -20.95
CA ASN A 2 59.89 -74.10 -20.62
C ASN A 2 59.11 -74.99 -19.63
N ALA A 3 59.04 -76.29 -19.81
CA ALA A 3 58.33 -77.22 -18.93
C ALA A 3 59.35 -78.36 -18.57
N GLN A 4 59.45 -78.64 -17.27
CA GLN A 4 60.40 -79.74 -16.78
C GLN A 4 59.70 -80.53 -15.68
N GLY A 5 60.02 -81.83 -15.54
CA GLY A 5 59.57 -82.70 -14.46
C GLY A 5 58.44 -83.60 -14.87
N ALA A 6 57.68 -84.13 -13.92
CA ALA A 6 56.62 -85.11 -14.15
C ALA A 6 55.52 -84.60 -15.02
N SER A 7 54.98 -85.35 -15.97
CA SER A 7 53.97 -84.97 -16.94
C SER A 7 52.63 -84.60 -16.29
N THR A 8 52.38 -85.08 -15.08
CA THR A 8 51.15 -84.75 -14.29
C THR A 8 51.23 -83.41 -13.53
N ALA A 9 52.45 -82.90 -13.28
CA ALA A 9 52.71 -81.67 -12.55
C ALA A 9 54.06 -81.06 -12.96
N PRO A 10 54.23 -80.66 -14.22
CA PRO A 10 55.50 -80.06 -14.64
C PRO A 10 55.78 -78.73 -13.98
N ASP A 11 57.10 -78.48 -13.74
CA ASP A 11 57.50 -77.08 -13.40
C ASP A 11 57.52 -76.22 -14.67
N LEU A 12 56.77 -75.17 -14.72
CA LEU A 12 56.66 -74.24 -15.83
C LEU A 12 57.41 -72.95 -15.58
N SER A 13 58.16 -72.55 -16.61
CA SER A 13 58.70 -71.17 -16.63
C SER A 13 58.27 -70.51 -17.94
N LEU A 14 57.58 -69.48 -17.82
CA LEU A 14 57.13 -68.61 -18.90
C LEU A 14 57.86 -67.27 -18.79
N THR A 15 58.50 -66.82 -19.83
CA THR A 15 59.02 -65.47 -19.92
C THR A 15 58.48 -64.82 -21.19
N VAL A 16 57.89 -63.68 -21.07
CA VAL A 16 57.42 -62.83 -22.17
C VAL A 16 58.16 -61.50 -22.11
N ASN A 17 58.89 -61.13 -23.12
CA ASN A 17 59.54 -59.81 -23.19
C ASN A 17 59.02 -59.05 -24.38
N SER A 18 58.89 -57.78 -24.22
CA SER A 18 58.58 -56.85 -25.28
C SER A 18 59.40 -55.59 -25.10
N GLU A 19 60.15 -55.18 -26.09
CA GLU A 19 60.96 -53.97 -26.06
C GLU A 19 60.02 -52.76 -26.08
N ARG A 20 58.86 -52.85 -26.81
CA ARG A 20 57.86 -51.81 -26.91
C ARG A 20 56.50 -52.46 -27.14
N LEU A 21 55.58 -52.08 -26.32
CA LEU A 21 54.16 -52.39 -26.40
C LEU A 21 53.36 -51.10 -26.34
N SER A 22 52.56 -50.87 -27.33
CA SER A 22 51.63 -49.73 -27.28
C SER A 22 50.24 -50.19 -26.83
N VAL A 23 49.77 -49.63 -25.77
CA VAL A 23 48.38 -49.80 -25.25
C VAL A 23 47.74 -48.45 -25.15
N ALA A 24 46.65 -48.19 -25.92
CA ALA A 24 45.90 -46.96 -25.88
C ALA A 24 46.75 -45.69 -26.05
N GLU A 25 47.56 -45.64 -27.10
CA GLU A 25 48.51 -44.56 -27.40
C GLU A 25 49.58 -44.32 -26.29
N ARG A 26 49.70 -45.23 -25.34
CA ARG A 26 50.75 -45.21 -24.32
C ARG A 26 51.78 -46.29 -24.61
N GLU A 27 53.00 -45.89 -24.48
CA GLU A 27 54.13 -46.78 -24.71
C GLU A 27 54.61 -47.40 -23.45
N ILE A 28 54.62 -48.75 -23.43
CA ILE A 28 55.28 -49.57 -22.36
C ILE A 28 56.57 -50.09 -23.00
N THR A 29 57.67 -49.72 -22.37
CA THR A 29 59.01 -50.16 -22.87
C THR A 29 59.65 -51.12 -21.90
N GLY A 30 60.47 -52.01 -22.40
CA GLY A 30 61.16 -52.95 -21.61
C GLY A 30 60.29 -53.88 -20.79
N LEU A 31 59.05 -54.18 -21.27
CA LEU A 31 58.15 -55.08 -20.58
C LEU A 31 58.76 -56.52 -20.49
N SER A 32 58.83 -57.03 -19.27
CA SER A 32 59.19 -58.41 -18.97
C SER A 32 58.19 -58.99 -17.97
N LEU A 33 57.51 -60.06 -18.41
CA LEU A 33 56.65 -60.89 -17.56
C LEU A 33 57.29 -62.19 -17.38
N THR A 34 57.56 -62.58 -16.14
CA THR A 34 58.05 -63.91 -15.79
C THR A 34 57.05 -64.60 -14.91
N ALA A 35 56.66 -65.80 -15.26
CA ALA A 35 55.80 -66.63 -14.41
C ALA A 35 56.53 -68.03 -14.27
N THR A 36 56.80 -68.33 -13.02
CA THR A 36 57.41 -69.62 -12.69
C THR A 36 56.51 -70.37 -11.70
N GLY A 37 56.28 -71.67 -11.95
CA GLY A 37 55.31 -72.33 -11.11
C GLY A 37 55.13 -73.80 -11.51
N LYS A 38 54.25 -74.49 -10.80
CA LYS A 38 53.89 -75.89 -10.99
C LYS A 38 52.54 -75.98 -11.64
N ALA A 39 52.48 -76.64 -12.78
CA ALA A 39 51.27 -76.96 -13.52
C ALA A 39 50.62 -78.27 -13.01
N ASP A 40 50.39 -78.34 -11.71
CA ASP A 40 49.60 -79.42 -11.09
C ASP A 40 48.12 -79.19 -11.44
N ALA A 41 47.43 -80.14 -12.02
CA ALA A 41 46.04 -80.02 -12.39
C ALA A 41 45.11 -79.84 -11.15
N ALA A 42 45.51 -80.37 -9.99
CA ALA A 42 44.78 -80.25 -8.74
C ALA A 42 45.12 -78.91 -7.97
N ASN A 43 46.43 -78.63 -7.93
CA ASN A 43 46.98 -77.53 -7.13
C ASN A 43 47.95 -76.67 -7.94
N PRO A 44 47.59 -75.98 -8.95
CA PRO A 44 48.44 -75.05 -9.70
C PRO A 44 49.03 -73.98 -8.83
N ALA A 45 50.28 -73.70 -8.98
CA ALA A 45 50.94 -72.60 -8.28
C ALA A 45 51.90 -71.87 -9.21
N ALA A 46 51.94 -70.52 -9.11
CA ALA A 46 52.92 -69.75 -9.90
C ALA A 46 53.36 -68.50 -9.15
N ASN A 47 54.64 -68.19 -9.31
CA ASN A 47 55.20 -66.89 -8.94
C ASN A 47 55.23 -66.03 -10.23
N VAL A 48 54.53 -64.92 -10.23
CA VAL A 48 54.44 -63.97 -11.33
C VAL A 48 55.23 -62.70 -10.98
N GLN A 49 56.08 -62.26 -11.85
CA GLN A 49 56.82 -61.03 -11.81
C GLN A 49 56.64 -60.27 -13.08
N LEU A 50 56.37 -58.99 -12.98
CA LEU A 50 56.20 -58.09 -14.07
C LEU A 50 57.14 -56.89 -13.88
N THR A 51 57.86 -56.52 -14.88
CA THR A 51 58.68 -55.30 -14.91
C THR A 51 58.48 -54.58 -16.26
N GLY A 52 58.60 -53.28 -16.26
CA GLY A 52 58.49 -52.44 -17.43
C GLY A 52 58.68 -50.98 -17.11
N ASN A 53 58.43 -50.17 -18.11
CA ASN A 53 58.38 -48.72 -17.94
C ASN A 53 57.22 -48.19 -18.71
N VAL A 54 56.36 -47.41 -18.06
CA VAL A 54 55.18 -46.74 -18.64
C VAL A 54 55.42 -45.29 -18.57
N ALA A 55 55.44 -44.57 -19.70
CA ALA A 55 55.68 -43.16 -19.82
C ALA A 55 56.82 -42.60 -18.91
N GLY A 56 57.98 -43.41 -18.91
CA GLY A 56 59.14 -43.04 -18.10
C GLY A 56 59.07 -43.44 -16.64
N GLN A 57 57.99 -44.03 -16.17
CA GLN A 57 57.82 -44.49 -14.80
C GLN A 57 58.00 -46.00 -14.70
N PRO A 58 58.77 -46.54 -13.70
CA PRO A 58 58.98 -47.95 -13.55
C PRO A 58 57.70 -48.67 -13.15
N LEU A 59 57.32 -49.68 -13.92
CA LEU A 59 56.25 -50.63 -13.62
C LEU A 59 56.86 -51.89 -13.01
N ARG A 60 56.35 -52.28 -11.86
CA ARG A 60 56.71 -53.51 -11.17
C ARG A 60 55.49 -54.23 -10.65
N GLY A 61 55.37 -55.51 -10.97
CA GLY A 61 54.29 -56.36 -10.47
C GLY A 61 54.87 -57.65 -9.89
N SER A 62 54.30 -58.11 -8.81
CA SER A 62 54.57 -59.48 -8.32
C SER A 62 53.29 -60.06 -7.70
N ALA A 63 53.07 -61.32 -7.84
CA ALA A 63 52.03 -62.09 -7.21
C ALA A 63 52.43 -63.56 -7.08
N VAL A 64 51.93 -64.16 -6.02
CA VAL A 64 52.02 -65.59 -5.85
C VAL A 64 50.64 -66.16 -6.06
N LEU A 65 50.54 -67.01 -7.09
CA LEU A 65 49.30 -67.74 -7.34
C LEU A 65 49.42 -69.11 -6.69
N ALA A 66 48.48 -69.48 -5.87
CA ALA A 66 48.41 -70.80 -5.23
C ALA A 66 47.00 -71.37 -5.31
N THR A 67 46.96 -72.71 -5.35
CA THR A 67 45.66 -73.40 -5.24
C THR A 67 45.79 -74.43 -4.13
N SER A 68 44.84 -74.40 -3.17
CA SER A 68 44.77 -75.36 -2.07
C SER A 68 43.24 -75.63 -1.85
N ASP A 69 42.92 -76.97 -1.80
CA ASP A 69 41.55 -77.44 -1.58
C ASP A 69 40.51 -76.81 -2.56
N GLY A 70 40.94 -76.70 -3.84
CA GLY A 70 40.06 -76.09 -4.89
C GLY A 70 39.92 -74.59 -4.84
N LYS A 71 40.44 -73.93 -3.80
CA LYS A 71 40.49 -72.48 -3.68
C LYS A 71 41.76 -71.92 -4.33
N ARG A 72 41.58 -70.90 -5.18
CA ARG A 72 42.67 -70.16 -5.77
C ARG A 72 43.04 -68.97 -4.93
N ALA A 73 44.32 -68.76 -4.69
CA ALA A 73 44.78 -67.58 -3.96
C ALA A 73 45.74 -66.74 -4.83
N ILE A 74 45.71 -65.47 -4.65
CA ILE A 74 46.71 -64.52 -5.13
C ILE A 74 47.32 -63.89 -3.87
N ASP A 75 48.40 -64.41 -3.46
CA ASP A 75 49.13 -63.96 -2.25
C ASP A 75 50.22 -62.99 -2.65
N ARG A 76 50.51 -62.05 -1.74
CA ARG A 76 51.56 -61.07 -1.91
C ARG A 76 51.43 -60.28 -3.22
N LEU A 77 50.20 -60.00 -3.65
CA LEU A 77 49.96 -59.11 -4.80
C LEU A 77 50.67 -57.77 -4.51
N LEU A 78 51.55 -57.39 -5.42
CA LEU A 78 52.14 -56.06 -5.45
C LEU A 78 52.17 -55.58 -6.90
N LEU A 79 51.54 -54.37 -7.11
CA LEU A 79 51.65 -53.67 -8.38
C LEU A 79 52.15 -52.27 -8.05
N SER A 80 53.22 -51.81 -8.64
CA SER A 80 53.72 -50.45 -8.49
C SER A 80 53.98 -49.81 -9.86
N LEU A 81 53.56 -48.54 -10.01
CA LEU A 81 53.90 -47.77 -11.19
C LEU A 81 54.36 -46.37 -10.68
N GLY A 82 55.66 -46.14 -10.84
CA GLY A 82 56.28 -44.99 -10.23
C GLY A 82 56.14 -45.02 -8.70
N LYS A 83 55.41 -44.02 -8.13
CA LYS A 83 55.14 -43.92 -6.69
C LYS A 83 53.85 -44.64 -6.29
N ASN A 84 53.04 -45.05 -7.25
CA ASN A 84 51.75 -45.71 -7.00
C ASN A 84 52.02 -47.17 -6.56
N ARG A 85 51.24 -47.60 -5.58
CA ARG A 85 51.33 -48.95 -5.02
C ARG A 85 49.99 -49.56 -4.76
N ILE A 86 49.70 -50.71 -5.30
CA ILE A 86 48.56 -51.59 -5.02
C ILE A 86 49.12 -52.88 -4.44
N SER A 87 48.62 -53.28 -3.27
CA SER A 87 49.12 -54.55 -2.64
C SER A 87 47.97 -55.23 -1.91
N GLY A 88 48.06 -56.58 -1.80
CA GLY A 88 46.97 -57.31 -1.13
C GLY A 88 47.12 -58.84 -1.28
N ASP A 89 46.14 -59.46 -0.65
CA ASP A 89 45.97 -60.92 -0.70
C ASP A 89 44.53 -61.22 -1.02
N LEU A 90 44.30 -62.12 -2.03
CA LEU A 90 42.96 -62.44 -2.53
C LEU A 90 42.78 -63.92 -2.63
N ALA A 91 41.71 -64.48 -2.10
CA ALA A 91 41.21 -65.80 -2.41
C ALA A 91 40.17 -65.74 -3.52
N LEU A 92 40.20 -66.63 -4.45
CA LEU A 92 39.22 -66.70 -5.55
C LEU A 92 38.41 -67.97 -5.42
N ASP A 93 37.10 -67.90 -5.54
CA ASP A 93 36.29 -69.13 -5.62
C ASP A 93 36.32 -69.75 -7.02
N GLU A 94 35.56 -70.88 -7.25
CA GLU A 94 35.40 -71.48 -8.54
C GLU A 94 34.90 -70.59 -9.65
N ALA A 95 34.08 -69.55 -9.31
CA ALA A 95 33.57 -68.52 -10.21
C ALA A 95 34.49 -67.32 -10.37
N PHE A 96 35.72 -67.38 -9.82
CA PHE A 96 36.68 -66.27 -9.79
C PHE A 96 36.22 -65.04 -8.99
N VAL A 97 35.28 -65.20 -8.10
CA VAL A 97 34.86 -64.11 -7.18
C VAL A 97 35.87 -63.90 -6.07
N PRO A 98 36.46 -62.71 -5.93
CA PRO A 98 37.49 -62.44 -4.93
C PRO A 98 36.95 -62.35 -3.51
N GLU A 99 37.76 -62.87 -2.56
CA GLU A 99 37.67 -62.58 -1.10
C GLU A 99 39.08 -62.19 -0.63
N GLY A 100 39.18 -61.11 0.16
CA GLY A 100 40.47 -60.65 0.67
C GLY A 100 40.60 -59.15 0.70
N THR A 101 41.81 -58.66 0.87
CA THR A 101 42.03 -57.22 1.03
C THR A 101 43.06 -56.70 0.05
N VAL A 102 42.76 -55.57 -0.57
CA VAL A 102 43.66 -54.80 -1.42
C VAL A 102 43.89 -53.44 -0.82
N ALA A 103 45.13 -53.09 -0.59
CA ALA A 103 45.54 -51.75 -0.13
C ALA A 103 45.97 -50.89 -1.33
N LEU A 104 45.52 -49.64 -1.33
CA LEU A 104 45.81 -48.62 -2.34
C LEU A 104 46.66 -47.52 -1.72
N ASP A 105 47.78 -47.19 -2.31
CA ASP A 105 48.60 -46.00 -2.04
C ASP A 105 48.98 -45.42 -3.40
N LEU A 106 48.13 -44.58 -3.89
CA LEU A 106 48.17 -44.04 -5.26
C LEU A 106 48.30 -42.51 -5.21
N PRO A 107 49.48 -41.97 -5.00
CA PRO A 107 49.72 -40.53 -4.95
C PRO A 107 49.52 -39.82 -6.30
N ASP A 108 49.45 -40.53 -7.40
CA ASP A 108 49.17 -40.04 -8.76
C ASP A 108 48.46 -41.12 -9.57
N ILE A 109 47.15 -41.09 -9.64
CA ILE A 109 46.38 -42.10 -10.37
C ILE A 109 46.47 -41.95 -11.89
N GLY A 110 46.97 -40.85 -12.43
CA GLY A 110 46.98 -40.52 -13.86
C GLY A 110 47.59 -41.64 -14.71
N PRO A 111 48.79 -42.17 -14.39
CA PRO A 111 49.41 -43.26 -15.12
C PRO A 111 48.63 -44.57 -15.08
N LEU A 112 48.00 -44.91 -13.95
CA LEU A 112 47.15 -46.10 -13.81
C LEU A 112 45.82 -45.95 -14.54
N ALA A 113 45.17 -44.78 -14.46
CA ALA A 113 43.98 -44.49 -15.20
C ALA A 113 44.21 -44.56 -16.72
N ALA A 114 45.34 -44.06 -17.18
CA ALA A 114 45.72 -44.12 -18.58
C ALA A 114 45.87 -45.57 -19.07
N LEU A 115 46.43 -46.50 -18.25
CA LEU A 115 46.46 -47.91 -18.56
C LEU A 115 45.07 -48.56 -18.66
N ALA A 116 44.10 -48.05 -17.91
CA ALA A 116 42.71 -48.47 -17.93
C ALA A 116 41.89 -47.77 -19.03
N LEU A 117 42.54 -47.00 -19.92
CA LEU A 117 41.90 -46.18 -20.98
C LEU A 117 41.00 -45.06 -20.46
N GLU A 118 41.24 -44.60 -19.22
CA GLU A 118 40.50 -43.55 -18.58
C GLU A 118 41.36 -42.30 -18.41
N LYS A 119 40.71 -41.12 -18.47
CA LYS A 119 41.35 -39.85 -18.15
C LYS A 119 40.94 -39.44 -16.74
N ALA A 120 41.79 -39.72 -15.80
CA ALA A 120 41.62 -39.31 -14.43
C ALA A 120 42.97 -38.87 -13.82
N GLU A 121 42.93 -37.87 -12.94
CA GLU A 121 44.08 -37.30 -12.24
C GLU A 121 43.75 -37.21 -10.76
N GLY A 122 44.75 -37.23 -9.90
CA GLY A 122 44.57 -37.08 -8.47
C GLY A 122 45.28 -38.18 -7.68
N ASP A 123 44.94 -38.28 -6.42
CA ASP A 123 45.47 -39.28 -5.48
C ASP A 123 44.34 -40.16 -4.92
N VAL A 124 44.67 -41.40 -4.57
CA VAL A 124 43.76 -42.29 -3.83
C VAL A 124 44.56 -43.12 -2.83
N ARG A 125 44.13 -43.10 -1.58
CA ARG A 125 44.63 -43.97 -0.52
C ARG A 125 43.49 -44.70 0.14
N GLY A 126 43.70 -45.99 0.44
CA GLY A 126 42.66 -46.75 1.11
C GLY A 126 42.78 -48.24 1.02
N THR A 127 41.75 -48.92 1.40
CA THR A 127 41.66 -50.40 1.36
C THR A 127 40.35 -50.81 0.72
N ILE A 128 40.38 -51.85 -0.06
CA ILE A 128 39.22 -52.54 -0.63
C ILE A 128 39.23 -53.96 -0.02
N VAL A 129 38.14 -54.31 0.68
CA VAL A 129 37.93 -55.62 1.26
C VAL A 129 36.85 -56.35 0.48
N PHE A 130 37.21 -57.40 -0.22
CA PHE A 130 36.25 -58.26 -0.88
C PHE A 130 35.76 -59.31 0.12
N SER A 131 34.47 -59.55 0.17
CA SER A 131 33.83 -60.49 1.09
C SER A 131 32.64 -61.14 0.44
N LYS A 132 32.16 -62.25 1.04
CA LYS A 132 30.90 -62.91 0.67
C LYS A 132 29.94 -62.95 1.85
N THR A 133 28.67 -62.79 1.58
CA THR A 133 27.59 -63.08 2.52
C THR A 133 26.69 -64.12 1.86
N GLY A 134 26.83 -65.40 2.28
CA GLY A 134 26.27 -66.50 1.52
C GLY A 134 26.95 -66.62 0.14
N ASN A 135 26.16 -66.66 -0.93
CA ASN A 135 26.64 -66.62 -2.30
C ASN A 135 26.74 -65.22 -2.91
N ALA A 136 26.33 -64.17 -2.20
CA ALA A 136 26.33 -62.82 -2.72
C ALA A 136 27.71 -62.14 -2.47
N PRO A 137 28.41 -61.71 -3.54
CA PRO A 137 29.69 -61.02 -3.42
C PRO A 137 29.50 -59.61 -2.90
N GLY A 138 30.35 -59.23 -1.95
CA GLY A 138 30.36 -57.91 -1.36
C GLY A 138 31.75 -57.28 -1.43
N VAL A 139 31.79 -55.96 -1.40
CA VAL A 139 33.02 -55.19 -1.31
C VAL A 139 32.86 -54.03 -0.33
N THR A 140 33.83 -53.89 0.54
CA THR A 140 33.93 -52.73 1.44
C THR A 140 35.10 -51.87 0.99
N VAL A 141 34.86 -50.61 0.78
CA VAL A 141 35.84 -49.62 0.34
C VAL A 141 36.03 -48.60 1.46
N LYS A 142 37.24 -48.48 1.95
CA LYS A 142 37.67 -47.38 2.82
C LYS A 142 38.76 -46.62 2.09
N ALA A 143 38.40 -45.47 1.53
CA ALA A 143 39.32 -44.73 0.68
C ALA A 143 39.22 -43.22 0.94
N SER A 144 40.34 -42.55 0.70
CA SER A 144 40.39 -41.07 0.76
C SER A 144 41.21 -40.54 -0.42
N THR A 145 40.86 -39.34 -0.84
CA THR A 145 41.64 -38.59 -1.83
C THR A 145 41.67 -37.10 -1.43
N ALA A 146 42.80 -36.46 -1.63
CA ALA A 146 42.90 -35.00 -1.50
C ALA A 146 42.26 -34.32 -2.71
N SER A 147 42.43 -34.88 -3.90
CA SER A 147 41.76 -34.40 -5.10
C SER A 147 41.66 -35.50 -6.16
N ILE A 148 40.55 -35.57 -6.84
CA ILE A 148 40.35 -36.46 -7.97
C ILE A 148 39.58 -35.71 -9.09
N THR A 149 40.05 -35.88 -10.31
CA THR A 149 39.40 -35.28 -11.49
C THR A 149 39.19 -36.36 -12.55
N ARG A 150 38.01 -36.44 -13.13
CA ARG A 150 37.66 -37.26 -14.29
C ARG A 150 36.80 -36.48 -15.25
N GLY A 151 37.33 -36.16 -16.43
CA GLY A 151 36.65 -35.28 -17.39
C GLY A 151 36.36 -33.92 -16.78
N ASP A 152 35.10 -33.47 -16.86
CA ASP A 152 34.65 -32.19 -16.32
C ASP A 152 34.23 -32.24 -14.83
N VAL A 153 34.40 -33.39 -14.19
CA VAL A 153 34.08 -33.58 -12.75
C VAL A 153 35.35 -33.59 -11.93
N SER A 154 35.43 -32.75 -10.93
CA SER A 154 36.50 -32.72 -9.94
C SER A 154 35.94 -32.79 -8.54
N ALA A 155 36.59 -33.53 -7.64
CA ALA A 155 36.25 -33.66 -6.25
C ALA A 155 37.44 -33.41 -5.35
N LYS A 156 37.26 -32.77 -4.19
CA LYS A 156 38.33 -32.46 -3.23
C LYS A 156 38.00 -33.04 -1.87
N THR A 157 39.04 -33.55 -1.20
CA THR A 157 38.97 -34.07 0.17
C THR A 157 37.84 -35.10 0.32
N VAL A 158 37.84 -36.10 -0.58
CA VAL A 158 36.80 -37.14 -0.54
C VAL A 158 37.22 -38.25 0.42
N THR A 159 36.29 -38.68 1.26
CA THR A 159 36.40 -39.87 2.10
C THR A 159 35.22 -40.79 1.82
N ILE A 160 35.49 -42.06 1.63
CA ILE A 160 34.52 -43.12 1.39
C ILE A 160 34.76 -44.21 2.42
N ASP A 161 33.75 -44.58 3.19
CA ASP A 161 33.70 -45.78 4.03
C ASP A 161 32.36 -46.46 3.72
N ALA A 162 32.37 -47.31 2.69
CA ALA A 162 31.12 -47.86 2.15
C ALA A 162 31.29 -49.34 1.83
N SER A 163 30.22 -50.10 2.04
CA SER A 163 30.09 -51.50 1.66
C SER A 163 29.04 -51.64 0.55
N ILE A 164 29.37 -52.37 -0.48
CA ILE A 164 28.52 -52.70 -1.60
C ILE A 164 28.20 -54.17 -1.57
N GLY A 165 26.99 -54.53 -1.31
CA GLY A 165 26.51 -55.90 -1.35
C GLY A 165 26.02 -56.29 -2.73
N ASN A 166 26.22 -57.53 -3.15
CA ASN A 166 25.78 -58.11 -4.41
C ASN A 166 26.15 -57.29 -5.65
N TYR A 167 27.44 -56.87 -5.73
CA TYR A 167 27.89 -55.96 -6.77
C TYR A 167 27.84 -56.53 -8.20
N LEU A 168 27.64 -57.87 -8.37
CA LEU A 168 27.49 -58.48 -9.68
C LEU A 168 26.07 -58.51 -10.23
N ALA A 169 25.03 -58.24 -9.39
CA ALA A 169 23.64 -58.29 -9.80
C ALA A 169 22.90 -56.97 -9.45
N ALA A 170 22.45 -56.84 -8.22
CA ALA A 170 21.74 -55.65 -7.75
C ALA A 170 22.53 -55.01 -6.59
N PRO A 171 23.41 -54.05 -6.89
CA PRO A 171 24.28 -53.48 -5.86
C PRO A 171 23.47 -52.63 -4.87
N VAL A 172 23.65 -52.91 -3.60
CA VAL A 172 23.10 -52.13 -2.48
C VAL A 172 24.27 -51.60 -1.68
N ILE A 173 24.26 -50.28 -1.48
CA ILE A 173 25.37 -49.59 -0.84
C ILE A 173 25.00 -49.20 0.58
N SER A 174 25.92 -49.36 1.52
CA SER A 174 25.79 -48.82 2.88
C SER A 174 27.12 -48.21 3.31
N GLY A 175 27.09 -47.15 4.13
CA GLY A 175 28.31 -46.47 4.58
C GLY A 175 28.22 -44.98 4.58
N LYS A 176 29.36 -44.31 4.44
CA LYS A 176 29.44 -42.84 4.48
C LYS A 176 30.33 -42.32 3.37
N ILE A 177 29.86 -41.24 2.76
CA ILE A 177 30.63 -40.50 1.75
C ILE A 177 30.68 -39.03 2.18
N ARG A 178 31.89 -38.48 2.27
CA ARG A 178 32.13 -37.07 2.53
C ARG A 178 33.00 -36.46 1.47
N ALA A 179 32.77 -35.22 1.13
CA ALA A 179 33.64 -34.43 0.28
C ALA A 179 33.52 -32.94 0.62
N ASP A 180 34.65 -32.25 0.63
CA ASP A 180 34.66 -30.79 0.80
C ASP A 180 34.00 -30.13 -0.39
N SER A 181 34.28 -30.57 -1.61
CA SER A 181 33.62 -30.04 -2.79
C SER A 181 33.63 -31.04 -3.95
N VAL A 182 32.59 -30.98 -4.74
CA VAL A 182 32.50 -31.60 -6.08
C VAL A 182 32.08 -30.51 -7.06
N THR A 183 32.82 -30.41 -8.17
CA THR A 183 32.53 -29.47 -9.26
C THR A 183 32.21 -30.29 -10.51
N SER A 184 31.11 -29.93 -11.20
CA SER A 184 30.73 -30.54 -12.47
C SER A 184 30.23 -29.42 -13.41
N GLY A 185 31.02 -29.12 -14.43
CA GLY A 185 30.80 -27.91 -15.27
C GLY A 185 30.75 -26.66 -14.40
N ASP A 186 29.70 -25.86 -14.52
CA ASP A 186 29.46 -24.62 -13.73
C ASP A 186 28.84 -24.87 -12.35
N THR A 187 28.61 -26.12 -11.95
CA THR A 187 27.97 -26.45 -10.67
C THR A 187 29.00 -26.86 -9.64
N VAL A 188 29.04 -26.12 -8.54
CA VAL A 188 29.88 -26.43 -7.38
C VAL A 188 28.99 -26.86 -6.23
N ILE A 189 29.28 -28.06 -5.70
CA ILE A 189 28.63 -28.62 -4.50
C ILE A 189 29.68 -28.68 -3.40
N ARG A 190 29.38 -28.15 -2.22
CA ARG A 190 30.32 -28.09 -1.09
C ARG A 190 29.75 -28.75 0.15
N GLY A 191 30.63 -29.21 1.04
CA GLY A 191 30.26 -29.76 2.34
C GLY A 191 29.35 -30.99 2.22
N ILE A 192 29.68 -31.89 1.31
CA ILE A 192 28.91 -33.11 1.07
C ILE A 192 29.14 -34.05 2.24
N ASP A 193 28.08 -34.49 2.90
CA ASP A 193 28.05 -35.48 3.97
C ASP A 193 26.82 -36.37 3.75
N VAL A 194 27.02 -37.60 3.34
CA VAL A 194 25.97 -38.56 2.99
C VAL A 194 26.16 -39.85 3.71
N ASP A 195 25.15 -40.26 4.47
CA ASP A 195 25.04 -41.56 5.09
C ASP A 195 24.19 -42.46 4.18
N LEU A 196 24.71 -43.67 3.90
CA LEU A 196 24.08 -44.68 3.06
C LEU A 196 23.66 -45.86 3.94
N THR A 197 22.49 -46.40 3.73
CA THR A 197 21.93 -47.52 4.49
C THR A 197 21.36 -48.57 3.55
N ARG A 198 21.39 -49.83 3.95
CA ARG A 198 20.75 -50.93 3.22
C ARG A 198 19.27 -50.95 3.58
N ASP A 199 18.39 -50.93 2.58
CA ASP A 199 16.93 -51.01 2.70
C ASP A 199 16.38 -52.02 1.68
N GLY A 200 16.49 -53.30 2.00
CA GLY A 200 16.18 -54.37 1.07
C GLY A 200 17.06 -54.33 -0.18
N ASP A 201 16.42 -54.19 -1.35
CA ASP A 201 17.07 -53.99 -2.65
C ASP A 201 17.33 -52.51 -2.97
N TRP A 202 17.17 -51.63 -2.01
CA TRP A 202 17.37 -50.19 -2.13
C TRP A 202 18.57 -49.78 -1.31
N THR A 203 19.25 -48.75 -1.76
CA THR A 203 20.20 -47.96 -0.97
C THR A 203 19.45 -46.75 -0.39
N GLY A 204 19.24 -46.76 0.92
CA GLY A 204 18.79 -45.58 1.63
C GLY A 204 19.90 -44.54 1.69
N PHE A 205 19.57 -43.27 1.59
CA PHE A 205 20.49 -42.15 1.77
C PHE A 205 19.91 -41.08 2.65
N SER A 206 20.77 -40.44 3.43
CA SER A 206 20.45 -39.21 4.13
C SER A 206 21.70 -38.35 4.20
N GLY A 207 21.54 -37.07 3.93
CA GLY A 207 22.71 -36.19 3.94
C GLY A 207 22.39 -34.73 3.60
N GLY A 208 23.47 -33.97 3.57
CA GLY A 208 23.41 -32.55 3.22
C GLY A 208 24.59 -32.13 2.36
N ALA A 209 24.37 -31.03 1.66
CA ALA A 209 25.36 -30.33 0.88
C ALA A 209 24.92 -28.88 0.62
N THR A 210 25.86 -28.07 0.17
CA THR A 210 25.59 -26.71 -0.32
C THR A 210 25.78 -26.69 -1.84
N VAL A 211 24.71 -26.46 -2.59
CA VAL A 211 24.71 -26.44 -4.07
C VAL A 211 24.56 -24.99 -4.55
N LYS A 212 25.57 -24.45 -5.25
CA LYS A 212 25.56 -23.03 -5.69
C LYS A 212 25.17 -22.07 -4.56
N ASP A 213 25.81 -22.26 -3.39
CA ASP A 213 25.57 -21.49 -2.15
C ASP A 213 24.18 -21.67 -1.50
N ILE A 214 23.40 -22.66 -1.94
CA ILE A 214 22.11 -23.05 -1.37
C ILE A 214 22.33 -24.27 -0.48
N PRO A 215 22.24 -24.14 0.86
CA PRO A 215 22.30 -25.31 1.74
C PRO A 215 21.05 -26.16 1.56
N ALA A 216 21.29 -27.47 1.35
CA ALA A 216 20.23 -28.44 1.13
C ALA A 216 20.49 -29.70 1.92
N THR A 217 19.43 -30.35 2.37
CA THR A 217 19.45 -31.72 2.95
C THR A 217 18.43 -32.57 2.21
N ALA A 218 18.72 -33.86 2.11
CA ALA A 218 17.80 -34.79 1.51
C ALA A 218 17.93 -36.18 2.16
N ALA A 219 16.80 -36.88 2.25
CA ALA A 219 16.79 -38.27 2.66
C ALA A 219 15.77 -39.05 1.81
N GLY A 220 16.15 -40.29 1.49
CA GLY A 220 15.33 -41.13 0.62
C GLY A 220 16.02 -42.46 0.37
N ARG A 221 15.69 -43.09 -0.76
CA ARG A 221 16.32 -44.31 -1.21
C ARG A 221 16.45 -44.33 -2.72
N VAL A 222 17.46 -45.01 -3.18
CA VAL A 222 17.77 -45.16 -4.61
C VAL A 222 17.92 -46.62 -4.97
N ARG A 223 17.46 -46.97 -6.15
CA ARG A 223 17.65 -48.31 -6.73
C ARG A 223 18.08 -48.16 -8.20
N VAL A 224 19.09 -48.91 -8.56
CA VAL A 224 19.54 -49.03 -9.95
C VAL A 224 19.22 -50.44 -10.41
N ALA A 225 18.39 -50.58 -11.42
CA ALA A 225 18.02 -51.87 -12.02
C ALA A 225 17.76 -51.71 -13.52
N ASN A 226 18.25 -52.59 -14.35
CA ASN A 226 18.01 -52.63 -15.80
C ASN A 226 18.26 -51.28 -16.50
N GLY A 227 19.34 -50.58 -16.15
CA GLY A 227 19.67 -49.26 -16.73
C GLY A 227 18.81 -48.11 -16.26
N THR A 228 17.88 -48.38 -15.35
CA THR A 228 16.99 -47.36 -14.76
C THR A 228 17.42 -47.06 -13.31
N THR A 229 17.57 -45.78 -13.00
CA THR A 229 17.78 -45.29 -11.65
C THR A 229 16.46 -44.73 -11.11
N THR A 230 15.96 -45.31 -10.05
CA THR A 230 14.77 -44.82 -9.35
C THR A 230 15.16 -44.23 -8.01
N VAL A 231 14.81 -43.00 -7.76
CA VAL A 231 15.02 -42.29 -6.49
C VAL A 231 13.68 -42.01 -5.85
N GLU A 232 13.46 -42.49 -4.64
CA GLU A 232 12.34 -42.09 -3.79
C GLU A 232 12.86 -41.11 -2.74
N LEU A 233 12.46 -39.86 -2.88
CA LEU A 233 12.83 -38.76 -2.03
C LEU A 233 11.80 -38.60 -0.92
N ALA A 234 12.11 -39.09 0.27
CA ALA A 234 11.19 -39.10 1.40
C ALA A 234 11.08 -37.74 2.10
N SER A 235 12.23 -37.07 2.23
CA SER A 235 12.31 -35.72 2.81
C SER A 235 13.44 -34.94 2.20
N GLY A 236 13.39 -33.64 2.31
CA GLY A 236 14.44 -32.75 1.89
C GLY A 236 14.05 -31.31 2.15
N GLN A 237 15.05 -30.48 2.32
CA GLN A 237 14.87 -29.04 2.46
C GLN A 237 16.03 -28.29 1.84
N ALA A 238 15.74 -27.12 1.31
CA ALA A 238 16.73 -26.18 0.82
C ALA A 238 16.35 -24.77 1.25
N THR A 239 17.35 -23.92 1.47
CA THR A 239 17.11 -22.52 1.81
C THR A 239 17.82 -21.61 0.82
N MET A 240 17.06 -20.87 0.03
CA MET A 240 17.58 -19.94 -0.96
C MET A 240 17.12 -18.53 -0.61
N ARG A 241 18.05 -17.59 -0.38
CA ARG A 241 17.73 -16.19 -0.03
C ARG A 241 16.71 -16.06 1.11
N GLY A 242 16.83 -16.94 2.13
CA GLY A 242 15.89 -16.95 3.25
C GLY A 242 14.58 -17.70 3.02
N ILE A 243 14.29 -18.14 1.80
CA ILE A 243 13.12 -18.95 1.47
C ILE A 243 13.44 -20.42 1.77
N LYS A 244 12.68 -21.01 2.67
CA LYS A 244 12.74 -22.44 2.97
C LYS A 244 11.79 -23.19 2.05
N ALA A 245 12.32 -24.12 1.26
CA ALA A 245 11.56 -25.11 0.50
C ALA A 245 11.78 -26.46 1.15
N ALA A 246 10.72 -27.19 1.45
CA ALA A 246 10.81 -28.53 2.03
C ALA A 246 9.91 -29.50 1.26
N ILE A 247 10.34 -30.74 1.11
CA ILE A 247 9.54 -31.80 0.50
C ILE A 247 8.30 -32.02 1.39
N ALA A 248 7.13 -31.95 0.78
CA ALA A 248 5.85 -32.09 1.48
C ALA A 248 5.39 -33.56 1.58
N GLN A 249 5.80 -34.38 0.66
CA GLN A 249 5.47 -35.82 0.58
C GLN A 249 6.53 -36.56 -0.23
N THR A 250 6.65 -37.89 -0.04
CA THR A 250 7.55 -38.72 -0.80
C THR A 250 7.32 -38.54 -2.31
N SER A 251 8.40 -38.36 -3.05
CA SER A 251 8.40 -38.09 -4.49
C SER A 251 9.29 -39.08 -5.21
N THR A 252 8.80 -39.63 -6.32
CA THR A 252 9.55 -40.57 -7.13
C THR A 252 10.15 -39.86 -8.34
N ILE A 253 11.47 -40.07 -8.52
CA ILE A 253 12.25 -39.56 -9.64
C ILE A 253 12.82 -40.77 -10.38
N THR A 254 12.57 -40.88 -11.66
CA THR A 254 13.08 -41.97 -12.48
C THR A 254 13.99 -41.41 -13.55
N ILE A 255 15.18 -41.96 -13.66
CA ILE A 255 16.19 -41.56 -14.65
C ILE A 255 16.46 -42.78 -15.54
N ALA A 256 16.16 -42.63 -16.82
CA ALA A 256 16.40 -43.67 -17.81
C ALA A 256 16.66 -43.03 -19.19
N ASN A 257 17.62 -43.55 -19.94
CA ASN A 257 17.94 -43.12 -21.31
C ASN A 257 18.08 -41.58 -21.45
N GLY A 258 18.79 -40.93 -20.52
CA GLY A 258 19.00 -39.47 -20.53
C GLY A 258 17.78 -38.63 -20.16
N THR A 259 16.63 -39.25 -19.84
CA THR A 259 15.41 -38.59 -19.44
C THR A 259 15.17 -38.78 -17.96
N THR A 260 14.92 -37.65 -17.25
CA THR A 260 14.47 -37.63 -15.87
C THR A 260 12.95 -37.42 -15.83
N SER A 261 12.25 -38.36 -15.25
CA SER A 261 10.79 -38.26 -15.00
C SER A 261 10.52 -37.97 -13.54
N LEU A 262 9.74 -36.96 -13.27
CA LEU A 262 9.23 -36.57 -11.96
C LEU A 262 7.77 -37.02 -11.89
N ASP A 263 7.45 -37.92 -11.01
CA ASP A 263 6.04 -38.31 -10.83
C ASP A 263 5.27 -37.18 -10.15
N ARG A 264 5.68 -36.83 -8.93
CA ARG A 264 5.07 -35.77 -8.16
C ARG A 264 6.05 -35.24 -7.13
N LEU A 265 6.71 -34.14 -7.43
CA LEU A 265 7.56 -33.43 -6.47
C LEU A 265 6.74 -32.32 -5.80
N ALA A 266 6.32 -32.53 -4.57
CA ALA A 266 5.55 -31.56 -3.80
C ALA A 266 6.47 -30.86 -2.78
N LEU A 267 6.49 -29.52 -2.84
CA LEU A 267 7.32 -28.65 -2.02
C LEU A 267 6.45 -27.72 -1.17
N ASN A 268 6.71 -27.64 0.12
CA ASN A 268 6.21 -26.60 0.99
C ASN A 268 7.05 -25.34 0.84
N LEU A 269 6.40 -24.21 0.54
CA LEU A 269 7.00 -22.91 0.31
C LEU A 269 6.34 -21.87 1.21
N GLY A 270 6.90 -21.62 2.40
CA GLY A 270 6.41 -20.56 3.29
C GLY A 270 4.94 -20.68 3.73
N GLY A 271 4.38 -21.88 3.76
CA GLY A 271 2.98 -22.13 4.11
C GLY A 271 2.07 -22.44 2.92
N GLY A 272 2.55 -22.25 1.69
CA GLY A 272 1.92 -22.76 0.47
C GLY A 272 2.60 -24.01 -0.06
N THR A 273 2.04 -24.62 -1.09
CA THR A 273 2.59 -25.80 -1.75
C THR A 273 2.80 -25.55 -3.24
N ALA A 274 3.95 -26.04 -3.76
CA ALA A 274 4.19 -26.16 -5.19
C ALA A 274 4.39 -27.64 -5.53
N THR A 275 3.65 -28.15 -6.49
CA THR A 275 3.77 -29.54 -6.97
C THR A 275 4.25 -29.50 -8.40
N VAL A 276 5.33 -30.24 -8.69
CA VAL A 276 5.93 -30.34 -10.03
C VAL A 276 5.90 -31.79 -10.48
N SER A 277 5.49 -32.03 -11.71
CA SER A 277 5.49 -33.34 -12.35
C SER A 277 5.89 -33.22 -13.81
N GLY A 278 6.34 -34.33 -14.43
CA GLY A 278 6.65 -34.36 -15.86
C GLY A 278 8.03 -34.88 -16.18
N LYS A 279 8.59 -34.45 -17.28
CA LYS A 279 9.84 -34.99 -17.85
C LYS A 279 10.84 -33.89 -18.19
N VAL A 280 12.11 -34.15 -17.92
CA VAL A 280 13.28 -33.34 -18.27
C VAL A 280 14.25 -34.20 -19.07
N GLY A 281 14.58 -33.77 -20.27
CA GLY A 281 15.51 -34.43 -21.16
C GLY A 281 15.92 -33.49 -22.28
N GLU A 282 16.01 -33.96 -23.51
CA GLU A 282 16.22 -33.10 -24.69
C GLU A 282 15.14 -32.03 -24.84
N ALA A 283 13.93 -32.34 -24.39
CA ALA A 283 12.83 -31.40 -24.25
C ALA A 283 12.24 -31.44 -22.83
N LEU A 284 11.79 -30.26 -22.39
CA LEU A 284 11.03 -30.10 -21.14
C LEU A 284 9.56 -30.39 -21.40
N ASN A 285 8.94 -31.09 -20.46
CA ASN A 285 7.48 -31.20 -20.36
C ASN A 285 7.12 -31.31 -18.88
N LEU A 286 7.05 -30.15 -18.23
CA LEU A 286 6.79 -30.05 -16.80
C LEU A 286 5.46 -29.34 -16.57
N ASN A 287 4.72 -29.87 -15.58
CA ASN A 287 3.51 -29.22 -15.06
C ASN A 287 3.77 -28.89 -13.57
N ALA A 288 3.56 -27.65 -13.21
CA ALA A 288 3.59 -27.19 -11.83
C ALA A 288 2.22 -26.70 -11.40
N THR A 289 1.82 -27.04 -10.19
CA THR A 289 0.61 -26.52 -9.54
C THR A 289 1.02 -25.79 -8.28
N LEU A 290 0.57 -24.56 -8.14
CA LEU A 290 0.78 -23.73 -6.97
C LEU A 290 -0.50 -23.69 -6.15
N ALA A 291 -0.40 -23.85 -4.84
CA ALA A 291 -1.53 -23.76 -3.93
C ALA A 291 -1.18 -22.84 -2.75
N ARG A 292 -1.77 -21.67 -2.71
CA ARG A 292 -1.63 -20.64 -1.67
C ARG A 292 -0.16 -20.29 -1.34
N VAL A 293 0.68 -20.23 -2.35
CA VAL A 293 2.09 -19.84 -2.18
C VAL A 293 2.14 -18.35 -1.80
N PRO A 294 2.80 -17.96 -0.69
CA PRO A 294 2.87 -16.57 -0.27
C PRO A 294 3.62 -15.71 -1.27
N MET A 295 3.04 -14.59 -1.68
CA MET A 295 3.70 -13.63 -2.56
C MET A 295 4.87 -12.91 -1.88
N SER A 296 4.92 -12.93 -0.54
CA SER A 296 6.06 -12.41 0.23
C SER A 296 7.39 -13.10 -0.11
N LEU A 297 7.37 -14.28 -0.71
CA LEU A 297 8.58 -14.94 -1.24
C LEU A 297 9.27 -14.10 -2.32
N ALA A 298 8.51 -13.30 -3.08
CA ALA A 298 9.06 -12.37 -4.07
C ALA A 298 9.93 -11.27 -3.45
N ASN A 299 9.71 -10.94 -2.17
CA ASN A 299 10.46 -9.91 -1.46
C ASN A 299 11.94 -10.30 -1.25
N SER A 300 12.25 -11.59 -1.26
CA SER A 300 13.63 -12.08 -1.22
C SER A 300 14.43 -11.78 -2.50
N PHE A 301 13.73 -11.52 -3.60
CA PHE A 301 14.31 -11.12 -4.89
C PHE A 301 14.24 -9.63 -5.13
N SER A 302 13.21 -8.96 -4.60
CA SER A 302 12.98 -7.52 -4.70
C SER A 302 12.46 -6.96 -3.38
N PRO A 303 13.34 -6.60 -2.43
CA PRO A 303 12.95 -6.17 -1.07
C PRO A 303 12.03 -4.94 -1.07
N GLY A 304 12.16 -4.03 -2.03
CA GLY A 304 11.32 -2.83 -2.15
C GLY A 304 9.89 -3.11 -2.64
N LEU A 305 9.60 -4.32 -3.09
CA LEU A 305 8.27 -4.70 -3.56
C LEU A 305 7.27 -4.80 -2.40
N ASP A 306 7.72 -5.31 -1.25
CA ASP A 306 6.89 -5.53 -0.05
C ASP A 306 5.55 -6.22 -0.40
N ALA A 307 5.67 -7.29 -1.20
CA ALA A 307 4.53 -8.04 -1.69
C ALA A 307 3.86 -8.82 -0.56
N ALA A 308 2.55 -8.82 -0.55
CA ALA A 308 1.70 -9.61 0.34
C ALA A 308 0.59 -10.29 -0.46
N GLY A 309 -0.04 -11.29 0.15
CA GLY A 309 -1.07 -12.11 -0.51
C GLY A 309 -0.58 -13.51 -0.81
N THR A 310 -1.40 -14.29 -1.48
CA THR A 310 -1.11 -15.67 -1.88
C THR A 310 -1.42 -15.89 -3.35
N ILE A 311 -0.64 -16.75 -3.99
CA ILE A 311 -0.85 -17.14 -5.40
C ILE A 311 -1.14 -18.64 -5.48
N SER A 312 -2.11 -18.99 -6.32
CA SER A 312 -2.47 -20.37 -6.69
C SER A 312 -2.58 -20.46 -8.21
N GLY A 313 -2.38 -21.64 -8.79
CA GLY A 313 -2.52 -21.77 -10.22
C GLY A 313 -1.69 -22.90 -10.81
N THR A 314 -1.54 -22.89 -12.11
CA THR A 314 -0.81 -23.89 -12.88
C THR A 314 0.20 -23.23 -13.80
N VAL A 315 1.34 -23.88 -13.93
CA VAL A 315 2.42 -23.48 -14.85
C VAL A 315 2.85 -24.70 -15.64
N LYS A 316 2.87 -24.57 -16.94
CA LYS A 316 3.36 -25.62 -17.86
C LYS A 316 4.63 -25.12 -18.55
N VAL A 317 5.70 -25.93 -18.47
CA VAL A 317 6.97 -25.61 -19.11
C VAL A 317 7.24 -26.66 -20.18
N THR A 318 7.46 -26.22 -21.41
CA THR A 318 7.74 -27.10 -22.57
C THR A 318 8.89 -26.58 -23.41
N GLY A 319 9.37 -27.37 -24.36
CA GLY A 319 10.41 -26.93 -25.31
C GLY A 319 11.83 -27.29 -24.87
N ALA A 320 12.81 -26.78 -25.59
CA ALA A 320 14.22 -27.06 -25.29
C ALA A 320 14.65 -26.39 -23.98
N PRO A 321 15.50 -27.01 -23.13
CA PRO A 321 15.99 -26.43 -21.89
C PRO A 321 16.65 -25.05 -22.04
N ALA A 322 17.30 -24.80 -23.19
CA ALA A 322 17.94 -23.52 -23.48
C ALA A 322 16.94 -22.39 -23.86
N ASN A 323 15.75 -22.76 -24.33
CA ASN A 323 14.71 -21.80 -24.72
C ASN A 323 13.32 -22.37 -24.38
N PRO A 324 12.94 -22.41 -23.10
CA PRO A 324 11.69 -22.98 -22.66
C PRO A 324 10.51 -22.08 -23.03
N ALA A 325 9.38 -22.69 -23.32
CA ALA A 325 8.09 -22.06 -23.41
C ALA A 325 7.31 -22.33 -22.12
N VAL A 326 6.82 -21.25 -21.50
CA VAL A 326 6.06 -21.32 -20.25
C VAL A 326 4.64 -20.82 -20.50
N ALA A 327 3.64 -21.64 -20.17
CA ALA A 327 2.25 -21.21 -20.10
C ALA A 327 1.79 -21.21 -18.66
N PHE A 328 1.07 -20.18 -18.23
CA PHE A 328 0.60 -20.08 -16.85
C PHE A 328 -0.86 -19.62 -16.77
N LYS A 329 -1.51 -20.07 -15.72
CA LYS A 329 -2.78 -19.57 -15.27
C LYS A 329 -2.75 -19.49 -13.76
N VAL A 330 -2.86 -18.29 -13.21
CA VAL A 330 -2.67 -18.03 -11.79
C VAL A 330 -3.77 -17.12 -11.24
N ASP A 331 -4.15 -17.40 -10.02
CA ASP A 331 -5.08 -16.60 -9.23
C ASP A 331 -4.34 -16.18 -7.95
N ALA A 332 -4.29 -14.90 -7.70
CA ALA A 332 -3.69 -14.34 -6.51
C ALA A 332 -4.75 -13.60 -5.68
N ALA A 333 -4.72 -13.81 -4.37
CA ALA A 333 -5.66 -13.24 -3.43
C ALA A 333 -4.94 -12.37 -2.41
N GLY A 334 -5.54 -11.23 -2.06
CA GLY A 334 -4.99 -10.30 -1.10
C GLY A 334 -3.71 -9.60 -1.58
N VAL A 335 -3.55 -9.44 -2.88
CA VAL A 335 -2.36 -8.87 -3.49
C VAL A 335 -2.17 -7.43 -3.06
N GLN A 336 -1.03 -7.14 -2.47
CA GLN A 336 -0.59 -5.80 -2.12
C GLN A 336 0.91 -5.67 -2.39
N THR A 337 1.33 -4.48 -2.76
CA THR A 337 2.73 -4.07 -2.85
C THR A 337 2.92 -2.75 -2.11
N SER A 338 4.16 -2.31 -1.90
CA SER A 338 4.44 -0.97 -1.34
C SER A 338 3.75 0.14 -2.15
N GLN A 339 3.75 0.02 -3.47
CA GLN A 339 3.15 0.99 -4.40
C GLN A 339 1.62 0.99 -4.28
N THR A 340 0.97 -0.19 -4.29
CA THR A 340 -0.49 -0.26 -4.20
C THR A 340 -1.00 0.20 -2.84
N ARG A 341 -0.28 -0.11 -1.75
CA ARG A 341 -0.59 0.42 -0.41
C ARG A 341 -0.39 1.93 -0.33
N GLY A 342 0.72 2.44 -0.90
CA GLY A 342 0.97 3.88 -0.99
C GLY A 342 -0.11 4.62 -1.78
N ALA A 343 -0.63 4.01 -2.83
CA ALA A 343 -1.73 4.53 -3.64
C ALA A 343 -3.13 4.36 -2.97
N GLY A 344 -3.23 3.69 -1.81
CA GLY A 344 -4.48 3.54 -1.06
C GLY A 344 -5.34 2.34 -1.45
N PHE A 345 -4.83 1.43 -2.30
CA PHE A 345 -5.56 0.20 -2.64
C PHE A 345 -5.52 -0.81 -1.49
N GLY A 346 -6.63 -1.50 -1.29
CA GLY A 346 -6.75 -2.65 -0.40
C GLY A 346 -6.09 -3.92 -0.96
N GLY A 347 -6.34 -5.04 -0.32
CA GLY A 347 -5.92 -6.35 -0.85
C GLY A 347 -6.72 -6.71 -2.10
N MET A 348 -6.04 -6.87 -3.24
CA MET A 348 -6.66 -7.15 -4.53
C MET A 348 -6.68 -8.64 -4.83
N GLY A 349 -7.72 -9.09 -5.52
CA GLY A 349 -7.74 -10.34 -6.26
C GLY A 349 -7.19 -10.09 -7.67
N VAL A 350 -6.28 -10.94 -8.12
CA VAL A 350 -5.71 -10.88 -9.47
C VAL A 350 -5.77 -12.27 -10.09
N SER A 351 -6.46 -12.42 -11.21
CA SER A 351 -6.37 -13.61 -12.04
C SER A 351 -5.60 -13.28 -13.32
N SER A 352 -4.63 -14.10 -13.68
CA SER A 352 -3.83 -13.88 -14.87
C SER A 352 -3.52 -15.19 -15.60
N SER A 353 -3.51 -15.13 -16.90
CA SER A 353 -3.05 -16.22 -17.76
C SER A 353 -2.18 -15.66 -18.89
N GLY A 354 -1.22 -16.47 -19.31
CA GLY A 354 -0.33 -16.01 -20.36
C GLY A 354 0.72 -17.04 -20.75
N THR A 355 1.61 -16.61 -21.63
CA THR A 355 2.70 -17.39 -22.15
C THR A 355 4.00 -16.57 -22.13
N PHE A 356 5.09 -17.24 -21.83
CA PHE A 356 6.43 -16.68 -21.96
C PHE A 356 7.24 -17.55 -22.92
N SER A 357 7.80 -17.00 -23.96
CA SER A 357 8.62 -17.70 -24.93
C SER A 357 9.53 -16.69 -25.65
N GLY A 358 10.78 -17.06 -25.90
CA GLY A 358 11.73 -16.24 -26.66
C GLY A 358 11.90 -14.81 -26.07
N ASN A 359 11.98 -14.67 -24.77
CA ASN A 359 12.08 -13.37 -24.06
C ASN A 359 10.84 -12.46 -24.18
N ARG A 360 9.71 -13.00 -24.61
CA ARG A 360 8.43 -12.28 -24.70
C ARG A 360 7.40 -12.90 -23.78
N LEU A 361 6.88 -12.11 -22.87
CA LEU A 361 5.72 -12.41 -22.05
C LEU A 361 4.47 -11.84 -22.74
N THR A 362 3.47 -12.68 -22.95
CA THR A 362 2.13 -12.26 -23.37
C THR A 362 1.16 -12.69 -22.27
N PHE A 363 0.32 -11.80 -21.78
CA PHE A 363 -0.60 -12.12 -20.71
C PHE A 363 -1.89 -11.33 -20.78
N GLU A 364 -2.91 -11.88 -20.13
CA GLU A 364 -4.15 -11.22 -19.76
C GLU A 364 -4.28 -11.27 -18.24
N ALA A 365 -4.87 -10.23 -17.65
CA ALA A 365 -5.09 -10.15 -16.22
C ALA A 365 -6.43 -9.47 -15.90
N ASN A 366 -7.09 -9.96 -14.86
CA ASN A 366 -8.23 -9.31 -14.25
C ASN A 366 -7.88 -8.97 -12.80
N MET A 367 -8.18 -7.75 -12.39
CA MET A 367 -7.93 -7.26 -11.04
C MET A 367 -9.25 -6.80 -10.43
N SER A 368 -9.49 -7.16 -9.19
CA SER A 368 -10.69 -6.76 -8.45
C SER A 368 -10.36 -6.57 -6.96
N ASP A 369 -11.14 -5.72 -6.28
CA ASP A 369 -11.09 -5.59 -4.83
C ASP A 369 -12.49 -5.42 -4.22
N ALA A 370 -12.55 -5.39 -2.89
CA ALA A 370 -13.81 -5.20 -2.17
C ALA A 370 -14.35 -3.76 -2.27
N ALA A 371 -13.53 -2.79 -2.69
CA ALA A 371 -13.94 -1.40 -2.86
C ALA A 371 -14.60 -1.13 -4.22
N GLY A 372 -14.67 -2.13 -5.11
CA GLY A 372 -15.27 -2.02 -6.43
C GLY A 372 -14.28 -1.79 -7.57
N LEU A 373 -12.98 -2.01 -7.33
CA LEU A 373 -12.00 -2.09 -8.41
C LEU A 373 -12.37 -3.27 -9.33
N GLY A 374 -12.40 -3.01 -10.63
CA GLY A 374 -12.62 -4.04 -11.63
C GLY A 374 -11.88 -3.66 -12.91
N LEU A 375 -10.60 -4.07 -13.01
CA LEU A 375 -9.76 -3.82 -14.17
C LEU A 375 -9.49 -5.12 -14.93
N LYS A 376 -9.56 -5.03 -16.25
CA LYS A 376 -9.11 -6.05 -17.18
C LYS A 376 -8.02 -5.47 -18.02
N GLY A 377 -7.00 -6.25 -18.30
CA GLY A 377 -5.93 -5.80 -19.15
C GLY A 377 -4.99 -6.92 -19.51
N GLY A 378 -4.00 -6.58 -20.30
CA GLY A 378 -3.00 -7.51 -20.77
C GLY A 378 -2.20 -6.93 -21.89
N GLY A 379 -1.47 -7.78 -22.58
CA GLY A 379 -0.62 -7.40 -23.68
C GLY A 379 0.71 -8.11 -23.67
N THR A 380 1.76 -7.43 -24.08
CA THR A 380 3.08 -8.03 -24.20
C THR A 380 4.16 -7.22 -23.50
N MET A 381 5.15 -7.94 -22.96
CA MET A 381 6.36 -7.37 -22.39
C MET A 381 7.58 -8.15 -22.91
N THR A 382 8.59 -7.44 -23.36
CA THR A 382 9.89 -8.05 -23.65
C THR A 382 10.77 -8.05 -22.40
N THR A 383 11.59 -9.09 -22.22
CA THR A 383 12.42 -9.25 -21.01
C THR A 383 13.93 -9.18 -21.30
N SER A 384 14.34 -9.08 -22.58
CA SER A 384 15.73 -8.92 -23.00
C SER A 384 16.07 -7.47 -23.27
N GLY A 385 17.27 -7.04 -22.92
CA GLY A 385 17.71 -5.65 -23.02
C GLY A 385 16.93 -4.73 -22.09
N THR A 386 16.54 -3.54 -22.56
CA THR A 386 15.60 -2.68 -21.84
C THR A 386 14.19 -3.22 -22.05
N PRO A 387 13.50 -3.71 -20.99
CA PRO A 387 12.14 -4.24 -21.12
C PRO A 387 11.20 -3.22 -21.76
N THR A 388 10.43 -3.63 -22.75
CA THR A 388 9.42 -2.80 -23.40
C THR A 388 8.03 -3.32 -23.12
N LEU A 389 7.09 -2.42 -22.92
CA LEU A 389 5.70 -2.68 -22.60
C LEU A 389 4.80 -2.35 -23.79
N ASP A 390 3.78 -3.16 -24.01
CA ASP A 390 2.67 -2.94 -24.91
C ASP A 390 1.42 -3.52 -24.25
N LEU A 391 0.80 -2.74 -23.37
CA LEU A 391 -0.27 -3.17 -22.48
C LEU A 391 -1.50 -2.30 -22.66
N ASP A 392 -2.67 -2.91 -22.58
CA ASP A 392 -3.98 -2.27 -22.56
C ASP A 392 -4.72 -2.63 -21.27
N PHE A 393 -5.32 -1.64 -20.62
CA PHE A 393 -6.12 -1.80 -19.42
C PHE A 393 -7.45 -1.08 -19.54
N SER A 394 -8.53 -1.73 -19.15
CA SER A 394 -9.87 -1.12 -19.13
C SER A 394 -10.66 -1.60 -17.92
N GLY A 395 -11.61 -0.79 -17.45
CA GLY A 395 -12.50 -1.17 -16.37
C GLY A 395 -12.83 -0.04 -15.42
N LYS A 396 -13.26 -0.40 -14.22
CA LYS A 396 -13.72 0.53 -13.18
C LYS A 396 -12.70 0.67 -12.06
N VAL A 397 -12.43 1.92 -11.69
CA VAL A 397 -11.56 2.27 -10.55
C VAL A 397 -12.37 3.08 -9.56
N PRO A 398 -12.58 2.63 -8.32
CA PRO A 398 -13.31 3.39 -7.31
C PRO A 398 -12.45 4.55 -6.80
N PHE A 399 -13.06 5.69 -6.53
CA PHE A 399 -12.35 6.82 -5.93
C PHE A 399 -11.96 6.60 -4.46
N ALA A 400 -12.39 5.51 -3.86
CA ALA A 400 -12.04 5.13 -2.49
C ALA A 400 -10.52 5.08 -2.25
N PHE A 401 -9.70 4.79 -3.27
CA PHE A 401 -8.25 4.80 -3.15
C PHE A 401 -7.68 6.20 -2.88
N LEU A 402 -8.37 7.27 -3.29
CA LEU A 402 -7.97 8.65 -3.02
C LEU A 402 -8.35 9.14 -1.61
N THR A 403 -9.14 8.37 -0.86
CA THR A 403 -9.70 8.80 0.43
C THR A 403 -8.64 9.31 1.40
N ARG A 404 -7.52 8.62 1.53
CA ARG A 404 -6.44 9.05 2.45
C ARG A 404 -5.82 10.38 2.03
N THR A 405 -5.55 10.55 0.75
CA THR A 405 -4.92 11.77 0.20
C THR A 405 -5.87 12.97 0.32
N LEU A 406 -7.13 12.77 -0.02
CA LEU A 406 -8.15 13.82 0.00
C LEU A 406 -8.60 14.17 1.43
N ALA A 407 -8.70 13.20 2.33
CA ALA A 407 -9.06 13.43 3.73
C ALA A 407 -8.06 14.34 4.46
N ALA A 408 -6.78 14.27 4.13
CA ALA A 408 -5.77 15.21 4.65
C ALA A 408 -6.08 16.68 4.28
N GLN A 409 -6.79 16.89 3.20
CA GLN A 409 -7.24 18.20 2.72
C GLN A 409 -8.69 18.53 3.14
N GLY A 410 -9.35 17.65 3.92
CA GLY A 410 -10.75 17.81 4.32
C GLY A 410 -11.75 17.47 3.21
N LEU A 411 -11.29 16.80 2.15
CA LEU A 411 -12.10 16.42 1.01
C LEU A 411 -12.47 14.94 1.05
N SER A 412 -13.67 14.60 0.61
CA SER A 412 -14.13 13.23 0.40
C SER A 412 -14.71 13.08 -0.99
N LEU A 413 -14.14 12.20 -1.78
CA LEU A 413 -14.58 11.87 -3.14
C LEU A 413 -15.13 10.44 -3.17
N SER A 414 -16.33 10.26 -3.65
CA SER A 414 -16.99 8.96 -3.80
C SER A 414 -17.47 8.74 -5.24
N GLY A 415 -17.62 7.47 -5.62
CA GLY A 415 -17.97 7.07 -6.98
C GLY A 415 -16.87 6.23 -7.62
N THR A 416 -17.01 6.01 -8.93
CA THR A 416 -16.08 5.22 -9.75
C THR A 416 -15.74 5.94 -11.03
N ALA A 417 -14.57 5.66 -11.57
CA ALA A 417 -14.16 6.05 -12.91
C ALA A 417 -14.06 4.83 -13.82
N ASP A 418 -14.55 4.93 -15.04
CA ASP A 418 -14.28 4.02 -16.13
C ASP A 418 -12.98 4.45 -16.81
N VAL A 419 -12.01 3.55 -16.84
CA VAL A 419 -10.68 3.81 -17.41
C VAL A 419 -10.47 2.95 -18.64
N ASN A 420 -9.77 3.52 -19.64
CA ASN A 420 -9.25 2.80 -20.78
C ASN A 420 -7.86 3.36 -21.08
N LEU A 421 -6.85 2.61 -20.68
CA LEU A 421 -5.45 3.07 -20.67
C LEU A 421 -4.58 2.16 -21.52
N LYS A 422 -3.63 2.73 -22.22
CA LYS A 422 -2.58 2.07 -22.98
C LYS A 422 -1.23 2.47 -22.40
N VAL A 423 -0.38 1.48 -22.16
CA VAL A 423 0.97 1.67 -21.62
C VAL A 423 1.96 1.14 -22.64
N ARG A 424 2.79 1.99 -23.20
CA ARG A 424 3.71 1.68 -24.30
C ARG A 424 5.13 2.13 -23.99
N GLY A 425 6.11 1.45 -24.58
CA GLY A 425 7.51 1.86 -24.54
C GLY A 425 8.33 1.23 -23.44
N PRO A 426 9.52 1.77 -23.13
CA PRO A 426 10.41 1.22 -22.13
C PRO A 426 9.78 1.17 -20.73
N ALA A 427 9.96 0.06 -20.01
CA ALA A 427 9.41 -0.10 -18.65
C ALA A 427 9.93 0.94 -17.65
N THR A 428 11.10 1.54 -17.91
CA THR A 428 11.70 2.60 -17.10
C THR A 428 11.08 3.98 -17.31
N ALA A 429 10.44 4.19 -18.50
CA ALA A 429 9.80 5.46 -18.85
C ALA A 429 8.62 5.18 -19.80
N PRO A 430 7.54 4.54 -19.34
CA PRO A 430 6.42 4.18 -20.17
C PRO A 430 5.58 5.40 -20.55
N VAL A 431 5.09 5.43 -21.77
CA VAL A 431 4.09 6.40 -22.23
C VAL A 431 2.71 5.85 -21.92
N ILE A 432 1.92 6.60 -21.13
CA ILE A 432 0.55 6.25 -20.80
C ILE A 432 -0.38 7.15 -21.60
N THR A 433 -1.30 6.53 -22.33
CA THR A 433 -2.35 7.23 -23.09
C THR A 433 -3.71 6.62 -22.80
N GLY A 434 -4.79 7.34 -23.06
CA GLY A 434 -6.12 6.78 -22.93
C GLY A 434 -7.18 7.74 -22.44
N THR A 435 -8.23 7.22 -21.82
CA THR A 435 -9.36 8.00 -21.31
C THR A 435 -9.78 7.57 -19.92
N VAL A 436 -10.21 8.54 -19.12
CA VAL A 436 -10.84 8.35 -17.82
C VAL A 436 -12.17 9.06 -17.82
N ARG A 437 -13.25 8.35 -17.54
CA ARG A 437 -14.61 8.89 -17.49
C ARG A 437 -15.25 8.57 -16.16
N THR A 438 -16.01 9.50 -15.64
CA THR A 438 -16.85 9.26 -14.47
C THR A 438 -18.23 9.88 -14.68
N SER A 439 -19.23 9.28 -14.05
CA SER A 439 -20.57 9.80 -13.97
C SER A 439 -21.17 9.52 -12.59
N GLY A 440 -21.85 10.51 -12.03
CA GLY A 440 -22.49 10.37 -10.72
C GLY A 440 -21.53 10.38 -9.53
N ALA A 441 -20.29 10.84 -9.70
CA ALA A 441 -19.36 11.00 -8.60
C ALA A 441 -19.77 12.15 -7.69
N ARG A 442 -19.34 12.12 -6.43
CA ARG A 442 -19.66 13.13 -5.42
C ARG A 442 -18.42 13.55 -4.67
N LEU A 443 -18.19 14.86 -4.61
CA LEU A 443 -17.12 15.49 -3.84
C LEU A 443 -17.73 16.27 -2.68
N ILE A 444 -17.20 16.10 -1.48
CA ILE A 444 -17.62 16.84 -0.28
C ILE A 444 -16.39 17.54 0.30
N ASP A 445 -16.50 18.82 0.56
CA ASP A 445 -15.58 19.58 1.39
C ASP A 445 -16.14 19.69 2.81
N ALA A 446 -15.57 18.96 3.75
CA ALA A 446 -16.05 18.95 5.14
C ALA A 446 -15.82 20.26 5.87
N ARG A 447 -14.90 21.11 5.39
CA ARG A 447 -14.59 22.41 6.03
C ARG A 447 -15.62 23.48 5.69
N SER A 448 -16.02 23.56 4.44
CA SER A 448 -17.03 24.51 3.97
C SER A 448 -18.46 23.97 4.04
N GLY A 449 -18.63 22.64 4.25
CA GLY A 449 -19.93 21.97 4.18
C GLY A 449 -20.50 21.89 2.76
N LEU A 450 -19.72 22.26 1.75
CA LEU A 450 -20.15 22.21 0.35
C LEU A 450 -19.95 20.78 -0.22
N ALA A 451 -20.93 20.36 -1.01
CA ALA A 451 -20.79 19.16 -1.80
C ALA A 451 -21.08 19.45 -3.28
N ILE A 452 -20.37 18.76 -4.14
CA ILE A 452 -20.61 18.72 -5.59
C ILE A 452 -21.12 17.32 -5.89
N ASN A 453 -22.34 17.23 -6.36
CA ASN A 453 -23.03 15.99 -6.72
C ASN A 453 -23.00 15.80 -8.23
N ASP A 454 -23.30 14.58 -8.66
CA ASP A 454 -23.50 14.20 -10.07
C ASP A 454 -22.31 14.60 -10.95
N ILE A 455 -21.11 14.51 -10.41
CA ILE A 455 -19.91 14.87 -11.16
C ILE A 455 -19.78 13.92 -12.34
N THR A 456 -19.74 14.53 -13.53
CA THR A 456 -19.44 13.85 -14.78
C THR A 456 -18.16 14.44 -15.35
N ALA A 457 -17.19 13.57 -15.68
CA ALA A 457 -15.94 14.02 -16.28
C ALA A 457 -15.54 13.12 -17.46
N ASP A 458 -14.94 13.74 -18.46
CA ASP A 458 -14.25 13.10 -19.59
C ASP A 458 -12.84 13.67 -19.65
N VAL A 459 -11.86 12.77 -19.43
CA VAL A 459 -10.44 13.13 -19.36
C VAL A 459 -9.68 12.27 -20.36
N ALA A 460 -8.91 12.89 -21.22
CA ALA A 460 -7.95 12.25 -22.10
C ALA A 460 -6.55 12.30 -21.51
N ILE A 461 -5.84 11.18 -21.51
CA ILE A 461 -4.46 11.06 -21.01
C ILE A 461 -3.54 10.86 -22.21
N GLY A 462 -2.49 11.66 -22.29
CA GLY A 462 -1.45 11.56 -23.33
C GLY A 462 -0.29 12.50 -23.04
N ASP A 463 0.90 12.15 -23.49
CA ASP A 463 2.13 12.96 -23.39
C ASP A 463 2.44 13.45 -21.96
N GLY A 464 2.13 12.62 -20.96
CA GLY A 464 2.32 12.98 -19.56
C GLY A 464 1.32 14.01 -19.02
N VAL A 465 0.23 14.28 -19.75
CA VAL A 465 -0.81 15.26 -19.40
C VAL A 465 -2.18 14.61 -19.41
N ALA A 466 -2.97 14.91 -18.38
CA ALA A 466 -4.41 14.65 -18.35
C ALA A 466 -5.14 15.91 -18.85
N ARG A 467 -5.82 15.80 -19.98
CA ARG A 467 -6.65 16.87 -20.53
C ARG A 467 -8.09 16.65 -20.14
N ILE A 468 -8.64 17.53 -19.32
CA ILE A 468 -10.03 17.55 -18.92
C ILE A 468 -10.82 18.19 -20.07
N ASN A 469 -11.44 17.37 -20.92
CA ASN A 469 -12.28 17.86 -22.01
C ASN A 469 -13.56 18.49 -21.47
N ARG A 470 -14.13 17.87 -20.42
CA ARG A 470 -15.32 18.31 -19.75
C ARG A 470 -15.35 17.74 -18.34
N LEU A 471 -15.66 18.59 -17.41
CA LEU A 471 -16.06 18.21 -16.05
C LEU A 471 -17.28 19.06 -15.71
N THR A 472 -18.34 18.44 -15.20
CA THR A 472 -19.56 19.16 -14.73
C THR A 472 -20.01 18.53 -13.43
N GLY A 473 -20.67 19.33 -12.59
CA GLY A 473 -21.27 18.86 -11.35
C GLY A 473 -22.25 19.89 -10.79
N ASN A 474 -23.11 19.45 -9.88
CA ASN A 474 -24.13 20.24 -9.25
C ASN A 474 -23.75 20.52 -7.80
N LEU A 475 -23.80 21.79 -7.37
CA LEU A 475 -23.61 22.12 -5.97
C LEU A 475 -24.82 21.62 -5.14
N SER A 476 -24.55 21.09 -3.95
CA SER A 476 -25.61 20.57 -3.05
C SER A 476 -26.60 21.64 -2.61
N THR A 477 -26.17 22.91 -2.58
CA THR A 477 -27.00 24.05 -2.17
C THR A 477 -27.81 24.66 -3.32
N ARG A 478 -27.36 24.57 -4.51
CA ARG A 478 -27.91 25.01 -5.81
C ARG A 478 -26.76 25.43 -6.74
N GLY A 479 -27.02 25.32 -8.04
CA GLY A 479 -26.11 25.77 -9.09
C GLY A 479 -25.24 24.66 -9.66
N SER A 480 -24.54 24.99 -10.73
CA SER A 480 -23.69 24.05 -11.46
C SER A 480 -22.28 24.58 -11.61
N LEU A 481 -21.33 23.65 -11.64
CA LEU A 481 -19.91 23.90 -11.88
C LEU A 481 -19.50 23.17 -13.15
N SER A 482 -18.72 23.84 -13.99
CA SER A 482 -18.03 23.19 -15.11
C SER A 482 -16.55 23.54 -15.10
N ALA A 483 -15.71 22.58 -15.51
CA ALA A 483 -14.27 22.78 -15.60
C ALA A 483 -13.71 22.11 -16.86
N SER A 484 -12.63 22.71 -17.39
CA SER A 484 -11.83 22.16 -18.49
C SER A 484 -10.38 22.63 -18.36
N GLY A 485 -9.47 21.96 -19.05
CA GLY A 485 -8.05 22.33 -19.01
C GLY A 485 -7.13 21.14 -18.95
N THR A 486 -5.95 21.32 -18.37
CA THR A 486 -4.90 20.31 -18.34
C THR A 486 -4.29 20.14 -16.95
N VAL A 487 -3.86 18.91 -16.65
CA VAL A 487 -3.10 18.56 -15.43
C VAL A 487 -1.94 17.66 -15.85
N GLY A 488 -0.71 18.04 -15.54
CA GLY A 488 0.47 17.21 -15.72
C GLY A 488 0.46 16.01 -14.78
N ILE A 489 0.77 14.82 -15.27
CA ILE A 489 0.73 13.56 -14.50
C ILE A 489 2.09 13.31 -13.80
N ASN A 490 2.86 14.31 -13.48
CA ASN A 490 4.16 14.17 -12.85
C ASN A 490 4.10 14.49 -11.36
N PRO A 491 4.19 13.48 -10.46
CA PRO A 491 4.18 13.70 -9.01
C PRO A 491 5.34 14.54 -8.50
N ALA A 492 6.52 14.43 -9.14
CA ALA A 492 7.71 15.21 -8.76
C ALA A 492 7.54 16.71 -9.03
N GLN A 493 6.67 17.07 -9.96
CA GLN A 493 6.33 18.47 -10.28
C GLN A 493 5.06 18.93 -9.53
N GLY A 494 4.49 18.09 -8.67
CA GLY A 494 3.30 18.39 -7.90
C GLY A 494 2.02 18.50 -8.72
N PHE A 495 1.92 17.82 -9.87
CA PHE A 495 0.77 17.83 -10.77
C PHE A 495 0.43 19.25 -11.26
N PRO A 496 1.28 19.86 -12.11
CA PRO A 496 1.02 21.22 -12.62
C PRO A 496 -0.29 21.26 -13.41
N ALA A 497 -1.14 22.22 -13.07
CA ALA A 497 -2.46 22.39 -13.66
C ALA A 497 -2.63 23.75 -14.34
N ASP A 498 -3.47 23.78 -15.37
CA ASP A 498 -4.06 24.97 -15.98
C ASP A 498 -5.53 24.66 -16.28
N LEU A 499 -6.40 25.04 -15.34
CA LEU A 499 -7.81 24.73 -15.39
C LEU A 499 -8.63 26.00 -15.45
N SER A 500 -9.67 26.00 -16.29
CA SER A 500 -10.74 26.99 -16.31
C SER A 500 -11.97 26.40 -15.64
N VAL A 501 -12.53 27.12 -14.69
CA VAL A 501 -13.70 26.72 -13.89
C VAL A 501 -14.77 27.77 -14.02
N LYS A 502 -15.95 27.36 -14.41
CA LYS A 502 -17.15 28.24 -14.49
C LYS A 502 -18.20 27.79 -13.50
N LEU A 503 -18.68 28.73 -12.74
CA LEU A 503 -19.77 28.56 -11.76
C LEU A 503 -21.00 29.32 -12.22
N VAL A 504 -22.15 28.66 -12.22
CA VAL A 504 -23.44 29.24 -12.67
C VAL A 504 -24.49 29.00 -11.60
N ASP A 505 -25.17 30.04 -11.21
CA ASP A 505 -26.28 30.04 -10.22
C ASP A 505 -25.95 29.31 -8.92
N GLY A 506 -24.69 29.40 -8.50
CA GLY A 506 -24.22 28.81 -7.25
C GLY A 506 -24.89 29.50 -6.06
N ARG A 507 -25.22 28.72 -5.02
CA ARG A 507 -25.66 29.25 -3.73
C ARG A 507 -24.69 28.80 -2.65
N TYR A 508 -24.17 29.77 -1.92
CA TYR A 508 -23.38 29.55 -0.71
C TYR A 508 -24.20 29.95 0.51
N THR A 509 -24.11 29.15 1.55
CA THR A 509 -24.67 29.52 2.87
C THR A 509 -23.79 28.87 3.94
N ASP A 510 -23.45 29.66 4.96
CA ASP A 510 -22.81 29.16 6.19
C ASP A 510 -23.83 28.72 7.24
N GLY A 511 -25.15 28.86 6.92
CA GLY A 511 -26.25 28.48 7.77
C GLY A 511 -26.56 29.48 8.92
N ARG A 512 -25.77 30.56 9.06
CA ARG A 512 -25.88 31.49 10.19
C ARG A 512 -25.87 32.98 9.78
N VAL A 513 -24.84 33.37 9.08
CA VAL A 513 -24.53 34.78 8.81
C VAL A 513 -24.74 35.14 7.34
N VAL A 514 -24.24 34.29 6.43
CA VAL A 514 -24.20 34.64 5.02
C VAL A 514 -24.98 33.65 4.17
N THR A 515 -25.81 34.15 3.28
CA THR A 515 -26.38 33.43 2.14
C THR A 515 -26.13 34.25 0.89
N ALA A 516 -25.40 33.69 -0.07
CA ALA A 516 -25.05 34.39 -1.31
C ALA A 516 -25.40 33.56 -2.53
N ASN A 517 -26.00 34.15 -3.54
CA ASN A 517 -26.06 33.58 -4.88
C ASN A 517 -24.85 34.09 -5.67
N LEU A 518 -24.14 33.20 -6.32
CA LEU A 518 -22.87 33.54 -6.95
C LEU A 518 -22.65 32.78 -8.26
N GLY A 519 -21.99 33.43 -9.14
CA GLY A 519 -21.48 32.84 -10.38
C GLY A 519 -20.11 33.41 -10.66
N GLY A 520 -19.37 32.84 -11.63
CA GLY A 520 -18.06 33.37 -11.96
C GLY A 520 -17.22 32.47 -12.84
N ASP A 521 -16.15 33.05 -13.28
CA ASP A 521 -15.14 32.39 -14.10
C ASP A 521 -13.82 32.47 -13.36
N LEU A 522 -13.26 31.27 -13.05
CA LEU A 522 -12.04 31.11 -12.29
C LEU A 522 -11.02 30.33 -13.09
N THR A 523 -9.75 30.57 -12.84
CA THR A 523 -8.64 29.76 -13.34
C THR A 523 -7.84 29.21 -12.17
N ILE A 524 -7.38 27.98 -12.30
CA ILE A 524 -6.52 27.31 -11.31
C ILE A 524 -5.21 26.97 -12.01
N LYS A 525 -4.11 27.61 -11.61
CA LYS A 525 -2.80 27.44 -12.22
C LYS A 525 -1.75 27.04 -11.21
N GLY A 526 -0.81 26.19 -11.65
CA GLY A 526 0.33 25.75 -10.84
C GLY A 526 0.18 24.37 -10.24
N PRO A 527 1.07 23.97 -9.32
CA PRO A 527 1.14 22.63 -8.79
C PRO A 527 0.01 22.34 -7.79
N LEU A 528 -0.92 21.44 -8.16
CA LEU A 528 -2.09 21.09 -7.31
C LEU A 528 -1.70 20.51 -5.95
N ALA A 529 -0.55 19.84 -5.86
CA ALA A 529 -0.08 19.21 -4.63
C ALA A 529 0.57 20.20 -3.64
N SER A 530 0.86 21.44 -4.06
CA SER A 530 1.54 22.41 -3.19
C SER A 530 0.75 23.71 -3.03
N ALA A 531 0.85 24.65 -3.97
CA ALA A 531 0.27 25.97 -3.81
C ALA A 531 -0.28 26.50 -5.15
N PRO A 532 -1.38 25.93 -5.70
CA PRO A 532 -1.98 26.44 -6.91
C PRO A 532 -2.55 27.84 -6.68
N LEU A 533 -2.52 28.65 -7.72
CA LEU A 533 -3.15 29.97 -7.75
C LEU A 533 -4.58 29.85 -8.31
N ILE A 534 -5.55 30.28 -7.55
CA ILE A 534 -6.92 30.49 -8.00
C ILE A 534 -7.09 31.97 -8.34
N SER A 535 -7.38 32.27 -9.58
CA SER A 535 -7.60 33.64 -10.04
C SER A 535 -8.88 33.76 -10.86
N GLY A 536 -9.40 34.96 -10.98
CA GLY A 536 -10.60 35.24 -11.79
C GLY A 536 -11.62 36.13 -11.10
N THR A 537 -12.88 35.97 -11.49
CA THR A 537 -13.95 36.81 -11.02
C THR A 537 -15.11 35.98 -10.47
N ILE A 538 -15.61 36.38 -9.31
CA ILE A 538 -16.85 35.89 -8.71
C ILE A 538 -17.84 37.04 -8.74
N ASN A 539 -18.99 36.85 -9.33
CA ASN A 539 -20.09 37.80 -9.35
C ASN A 539 -21.13 37.37 -8.32
N LEU A 540 -21.35 38.21 -7.34
CA LEU A 540 -22.41 38.03 -6.36
C LEU A 540 -23.70 38.62 -6.90
N ALA A 541 -24.75 37.81 -6.85
CA ALA A 541 -26.12 38.29 -7.04
C ALA A 541 -26.75 38.59 -5.66
N LYS A 542 -27.97 38.14 -5.40
CA LYS A 542 -28.61 38.37 -4.11
C LYS A 542 -27.79 37.72 -2.99
N THR A 543 -27.22 38.58 -2.14
CA THR A 543 -26.45 38.16 -0.96
C THR A 543 -27.14 38.74 0.28
N VAL A 544 -27.43 37.90 1.25
CA VAL A 544 -27.99 38.30 2.54
C VAL A 544 -26.98 38.03 3.62
N ILE A 545 -26.61 39.06 4.35
CA ILE A 545 -25.74 39.02 5.52
C ILE A 545 -26.61 39.32 6.75
N THR A 546 -26.81 38.32 7.60
CA THR A 546 -27.58 38.45 8.85
C THR A 546 -26.63 38.81 9.98
N VAL A 547 -26.80 39.98 10.59
CA VAL A 547 -26.02 40.39 11.76
C VAL A 547 -26.56 39.66 12.99
N PRO A 548 -25.82 38.74 13.61
CA PRO A 548 -26.32 37.94 14.72
C PRO A 548 -26.46 38.78 15.99
N GLU A 549 -27.39 38.42 16.85
CA GLU A 549 -27.64 39.12 18.14
C GLU A 549 -26.42 39.07 19.08
N LYS A 550 -25.69 37.96 19.03
CA LYS A 550 -24.40 37.84 19.68
C LYS A 550 -23.35 37.53 18.60
N LEU A 551 -22.38 38.38 18.44
CA LEU A 551 -21.20 38.04 17.66
C LEU A 551 -20.63 36.74 18.22
N PRO A 552 -20.37 35.71 17.43
CA PRO A 552 -19.71 34.54 17.94
C PRO A 552 -18.35 34.98 18.48
N GLY A 553 -18.24 35.04 19.82
CA GLY A 553 -16.92 35.09 20.45
C GLY A 553 -16.14 33.97 19.85
N SER A 554 -14.90 34.20 19.44
CA SER A 554 -14.01 33.27 18.80
C SER A 554 -14.26 31.84 19.32
N LEU A 555 -14.95 31.01 18.55
CA LEU A 555 -15.06 29.59 18.82
C LEU A 555 -13.66 29.03 18.58
N ALA A 556 -12.82 29.07 19.59
CA ALA A 556 -11.59 28.28 19.60
C ALA A 556 -12.02 26.82 19.41
N ALA A 557 -11.47 26.18 18.41
CA ALA A 557 -11.73 24.79 18.16
C ALA A 557 -11.48 24.01 19.46
N LEU A 558 -12.57 23.49 20.05
CA LEU A 558 -12.48 22.68 21.27
C LEU A 558 -11.76 21.38 20.90
N ASN A 559 -10.57 21.18 21.45
CA ASN A 559 -9.82 19.94 21.30
C ASN A 559 -10.48 18.87 22.21
N ILE A 560 -11.56 18.26 21.69
CA ILE A 560 -12.31 17.21 22.42
C ILE A 560 -11.52 15.92 22.31
N ARG A 561 -11.12 15.37 23.46
CA ARG A 561 -10.54 14.03 23.58
C ARG A 561 -11.58 13.10 24.18
N HIS A 562 -11.92 12.05 23.47
CA HIS A 562 -12.78 11.00 24.02
C HIS A 562 -12.01 10.19 25.07
N LYS A 563 -12.42 10.24 26.31
CA LYS A 563 -11.92 9.39 27.40
C LYS A 563 -12.62 8.02 27.24
N ASN A 564 -11.86 6.92 27.13
CA ASN A 564 -12.37 5.56 26.95
C ASN A 564 -13.05 5.29 25.59
N ALA A 565 -12.57 5.90 24.50
CA ALA A 565 -13.08 5.60 23.15
C ALA A 565 -12.91 4.11 22.79
N PRO A 566 -13.92 3.47 22.18
CA PRO A 566 -13.78 2.13 21.60
C PRO A 566 -12.65 2.06 20.54
N ALA A 567 -12.12 0.87 20.31
CA ALA A 567 -10.99 0.68 19.38
C ALA A 567 -11.27 1.21 17.96
N ALA A 568 -12.50 1.07 17.47
CA ALA A 568 -12.94 1.59 16.19
C ALA A 568 -12.89 3.13 16.13
N VAL A 569 -13.35 3.82 17.18
CA VAL A 569 -13.33 5.28 17.28
C VAL A 569 -11.89 5.80 17.39
N ARG A 570 -11.02 5.11 18.14
CA ARG A 570 -9.58 5.45 18.20
C ARG A 570 -8.87 5.29 16.86
N ALA A 571 -9.20 4.22 16.10
CA ALA A 571 -8.66 4.01 14.77
C ALA A 571 -9.12 5.10 13.80
N GLN A 572 -10.39 5.50 13.86
CA GLN A 572 -10.95 6.58 13.07
C GLN A 572 -10.35 7.94 13.44
N ASP A 573 -10.21 8.24 14.74
CA ASP A 573 -9.56 9.46 15.23
C ASP A 573 -8.09 9.53 14.77
N LYS A 574 -7.36 8.42 14.85
CA LYS A 574 -5.98 8.32 14.34
C LYS A 574 -5.90 8.49 12.81
N ALA A 575 -6.89 8.00 12.08
CA ALA A 575 -6.94 8.14 10.62
C ALA A 575 -7.33 9.57 10.18
N LEU A 576 -8.14 10.27 10.98
CA LEU A 576 -8.63 11.62 10.70
C LEU A 576 -7.71 12.72 11.27
N ARG A 577 -6.88 12.42 12.27
CA ARG A 577 -5.87 13.39 12.72
C ARG A 577 -4.80 13.50 11.64
N PRO A 578 -4.53 14.68 11.12
CA PRO A 578 -3.32 14.90 10.35
C PRO A 578 -2.15 14.45 11.24
N ALA A 579 -1.24 13.65 10.70
CA ALA A 579 0.03 13.37 11.36
C ALA A 579 0.55 14.71 11.85
N THR A 580 0.83 14.83 13.16
CA THR A 580 1.39 16.04 13.74
C THR A 580 2.54 16.43 12.82
N ALA A 581 2.31 17.42 12.00
CA ALA A 581 3.32 18.00 11.18
C ALA A 581 4.35 18.52 12.17
N SER A 582 5.45 17.77 12.32
CA SER A 582 6.71 18.39 12.63
C SER A 582 6.77 19.60 11.71
N SER A 583 6.91 20.77 12.31
CA SER A 583 7.03 22.05 11.66
C SER A 583 8.17 22.06 10.62
N SER A 584 7.91 21.46 9.45
CA SER A 584 8.57 21.80 8.22
C SER A 584 7.64 22.79 7.53
N SER A 585 8.05 24.04 7.52
CA SER A 585 7.53 25.13 6.73
C SER A 585 7.40 24.71 5.25
N GLY A 586 6.21 24.25 4.86
CA GLY A 586 5.90 23.73 3.55
C GLY A 586 4.44 23.28 3.47
N GLY A 587 3.53 23.98 4.17
CA GLY A 587 2.10 23.82 4.00
C GLY A 587 1.68 24.40 2.65
N GLY A 588 1.51 23.54 1.64
CA GLY A 588 0.91 23.89 0.37
C GLY A 588 -0.51 24.41 0.58
N GLY A 589 -0.67 25.69 0.70
CA GLY A 589 -1.96 26.37 0.77
C GLY A 589 -2.35 26.89 -0.61
N LEU A 590 -3.65 26.91 -0.92
CA LEU A 590 -4.20 27.58 -2.08
C LEU A 590 -3.84 29.07 -2.01
N ASN A 591 -3.41 29.66 -3.11
CA ASN A 591 -3.24 31.10 -3.25
C ASN A 591 -4.42 31.69 -4.04
N LEU A 592 -4.86 32.86 -3.63
CA LEU A 592 -6.00 33.57 -4.22
C LEU A 592 -5.52 34.82 -4.96
N ASP A 593 -6.17 35.14 -6.06
CA ASP A 593 -6.21 36.42 -6.74
C ASP A 593 -7.57 36.57 -7.42
N VAL A 594 -8.59 36.74 -6.59
CA VAL A 594 -10.01 36.69 -7.02
C VAL A 594 -10.66 38.06 -6.79
N THR A 595 -11.30 38.55 -7.82
CA THR A 595 -12.15 39.74 -7.72
C THR A 595 -13.58 39.29 -7.46
N VAL A 596 -14.18 39.84 -6.40
CA VAL A 596 -15.58 39.62 -6.05
C VAL A 596 -16.35 40.89 -6.42
N ASN A 597 -17.25 40.77 -7.39
CA ASN A 597 -18.10 41.87 -7.84
C ASN A 597 -19.53 41.72 -7.32
N ALA A 598 -20.06 42.75 -6.73
CA ALA A 598 -21.45 42.83 -6.33
C ALA A 598 -21.92 44.26 -6.54
N PRO A 599 -22.29 44.64 -7.77
CA PRO A 599 -22.66 46.01 -8.08
C PRO A 599 -23.92 46.50 -7.30
N SER A 600 -24.71 45.58 -6.80
CA SER A 600 -25.86 45.79 -5.92
C SER A 600 -26.28 44.49 -5.24
N GLN A 601 -27.34 44.54 -4.40
CA GLN A 601 -28.02 43.36 -3.82
C GLN A 601 -27.21 42.64 -2.72
N ILE A 602 -26.30 43.32 -2.06
CA ILE A 602 -25.76 42.85 -0.77
C ILE A 602 -26.66 43.42 0.34
N PHE A 603 -27.56 42.64 0.88
CA PHE A 603 -28.48 43.02 1.93
C PHE A 603 -27.90 42.68 3.29
N ILE A 604 -27.68 43.65 4.13
CA ILE A 604 -27.29 43.49 5.52
C ILE A 604 -28.54 43.68 6.39
N GLN A 605 -28.89 42.63 7.14
CA GLN A 605 -30.11 42.62 7.97
C GLN A 605 -29.79 42.13 9.39
N GLY A 606 -30.44 42.76 10.39
CA GLY A 606 -30.28 42.38 11.80
C GLY A 606 -29.82 43.54 12.66
N ARG A 607 -30.07 43.45 13.96
CA ARG A 607 -29.81 44.52 14.96
C ARG A 607 -30.34 45.89 14.56
N GLY A 608 -31.51 45.91 13.92
CA GLY A 608 -32.11 47.15 13.44
C GLY A 608 -31.52 47.69 12.12
N VAL A 609 -30.46 47.10 11.59
CA VAL A 609 -29.91 47.46 10.28
C VAL A 609 -30.65 46.72 9.18
N ASP A 610 -31.07 47.45 8.15
CA ASP A 610 -31.60 46.92 6.89
C ASP A 610 -30.99 47.79 5.78
N ALA A 611 -29.92 47.33 5.18
CA ALA A 611 -29.14 48.09 4.23
C ALA A 611 -28.77 47.28 2.99
N GLU A 612 -28.72 47.91 1.85
CA GLU A 612 -28.23 47.36 0.58
C GLU A 612 -26.92 48.05 0.20
N LEU A 613 -25.92 47.22 -0.06
CA LEU A 613 -24.60 47.65 -0.50
C LEU A 613 -24.33 47.16 -1.92
N GLY A 614 -23.41 47.83 -2.60
CA GLY A 614 -22.85 47.39 -3.89
C GLY A 614 -21.41 47.85 -4.06
N GLY A 615 -20.58 47.04 -4.72
CA GLY A 615 -19.18 47.37 -4.91
C GLY A 615 -18.36 46.22 -5.39
N SER A 616 -17.07 46.25 -5.14
CA SER A 616 -16.17 45.17 -5.47
C SER A 616 -15.04 45.00 -4.44
N LEU A 617 -14.56 43.78 -4.37
CA LEU A 617 -13.51 43.37 -3.43
C LEU A 617 -12.52 42.45 -4.13
N ARG A 618 -11.22 42.70 -4.00
CA ARG A 618 -10.17 41.79 -4.43
C ARG A 618 -9.61 41.01 -3.25
N LEU A 619 -9.59 39.68 -3.38
CA LEU A 619 -9.01 38.75 -2.41
C LEU A 619 -7.68 38.25 -2.95
N THR A 620 -6.60 38.46 -2.20
CA THR A 620 -5.24 38.03 -2.59
C THR A 620 -4.55 37.26 -1.46
N GLY A 621 -3.48 36.53 -1.80
CA GLY A 621 -2.65 35.83 -0.82
C GLY A 621 -3.16 34.42 -0.48
N PRO A 622 -2.61 33.80 0.58
CA PRO A 622 -2.99 32.43 0.97
C PRO A 622 -4.47 32.33 1.37
N ALA A 623 -5.15 31.28 0.92
CA ALA A 623 -6.57 31.04 1.25
C ALA A 623 -6.83 30.85 2.76
N SER A 624 -5.80 30.48 3.53
CA SER A 624 -5.85 30.40 5.00
C SER A 624 -5.85 31.76 5.71
N SER A 625 -5.33 32.79 5.05
CA SER A 625 -5.25 34.16 5.56
C SER A 625 -5.34 35.16 4.38
N PRO A 626 -6.50 35.22 3.70
CA PRO A 626 -6.66 36.06 2.53
C PRO A 626 -6.63 37.52 2.91
N GLN A 627 -6.03 38.33 2.04
CA GLN A 627 -6.05 39.79 2.12
C GLN A 627 -7.17 40.32 1.26
N ALA A 628 -8.03 41.13 1.85
CA ALA A 628 -9.19 41.72 1.21
C ALA A 628 -8.94 43.21 0.98
N VAL A 629 -9.08 43.67 -0.24
CA VAL A 629 -8.96 45.10 -0.59
C VAL A 629 -10.11 45.50 -1.51
N GLY A 630 -10.84 46.51 -1.09
CA GLY A 630 -11.97 47.00 -1.87
C GLY A 630 -13.02 47.71 -1.00
N THR A 631 -14.09 48.16 -1.63
CA THR A 631 -15.16 48.86 -0.96
C THR A 631 -16.54 48.41 -1.46
N PHE A 632 -17.48 48.47 -0.56
CA PHE A 632 -18.91 48.39 -0.86
C PHE A 632 -19.57 49.65 -0.39
N ASP A 633 -20.26 50.30 -1.29
CA ASP A 633 -20.93 51.56 -1.05
C ASP A 633 -22.40 51.32 -0.79
N LEU A 634 -22.95 52.11 0.11
CA LEU A 634 -24.36 52.07 0.44
C LEU A 634 -25.23 52.48 -0.75
N GLN A 635 -26.16 51.65 -1.15
CA GLN A 635 -27.14 51.97 -2.17
C GLN A 635 -28.41 52.55 -1.52
N ARG A 636 -28.84 52.00 -0.42
CA ARG A 636 -29.97 52.45 0.41
C ARG A 636 -29.94 51.70 1.75
N GLY A 637 -30.57 52.29 2.76
CA GLY A 637 -30.67 51.52 4.02
C GLY A 637 -31.32 52.34 5.11
N ARG A 638 -31.65 51.65 6.16
CA ARG A 638 -32.25 52.23 7.38
C ARG A 638 -31.67 51.53 8.61
N LEU A 639 -31.65 52.32 9.69
CA LEU A 639 -31.24 51.86 11.00
C LEU A 639 -32.40 52.07 11.94
N SER A 640 -32.89 51.06 12.60
CA SER A 640 -33.93 51.12 13.61
C SER A 640 -33.30 51.00 14.99
N ILE A 641 -33.38 52.05 15.79
CA ILE A 641 -32.87 52.04 17.17
C ILE A 641 -34.03 52.43 18.09
N LEU A 642 -34.35 51.61 19.09
CA LEU A 642 -35.34 51.88 20.12
C LEU A 642 -36.69 52.40 19.52
N ALA A 643 -37.21 51.66 18.55
CA ALA A 643 -38.44 51.99 17.81
C ALA A 643 -38.38 53.26 16.94
N LYS A 644 -37.26 53.95 16.84
CA LYS A 644 -37.05 55.08 15.91
C LYS A 644 -36.31 54.60 14.65
N ARG A 645 -36.75 55.09 13.52
CA ARG A 645 -36.22 54.75 12.19
C ARG A 645 -35.36 55.92 11.66
N LEU A 646 -34.09 55.63 11.40
CA LEU A 646 -33.17 56.57 10.76
C LEU A 646 -32.92 56.07 9.33
N THR A 647 -32.72 56.97 8.39
CA THR A 647 -32.37 56.65 7.02
C THR A 647 -30.88 56.86 6.85
N PHE A 648 -30.17 55.86 6.33
CA PHE A 648 -28.78 56.02 5.90
C PHE A 648 -28.75 56.96 4.69
N THR A 649 -27.97 58.02 4.77
CA THR A 649 -27.79 59.00 3.72
C THR A 649 -26.57 58.69 2.84
N GLU A 650 -25.53 58.16 3.45
CA GLU A 650 -24.32 57.75 2.79
C GLU A 650 -23.62 56.68 3.63
N GLY A 651 -22.71 55.91 2.98
CA GLY A 651 -21.93 54.96 3.71
C GLY A 651 -21.04 54.11 2.86
N THR A 652 -19.93 53.75 3.44
CA THR A 652 -18.96 52.82 2.86
C THR A 652 -18.55 51.76 3.84
N VAL A 653 -18.31 50.54 3.32
CA VAL A 653 -17.76 49.39 4.03
C VAL A 653 -16.47 49.03 3.30
N GLY A 654 -15.33 49.39 3.89
CA GLY A 654 -14.01 49.27 3.28
C GLY A 654 -13.20 48.09 3.82
N PHE A 655 -12.44 47.48 2.96
CA PHE A 655 -11.48 46.40 3.30
C PHE A 655 -10.08 46.87 2.92
N SER A 656 -9.12 46.79 3.83
CA SER A 656 -7.75 47.27 3.66
C SER A 656 -6.69 46.23 4.08
N GLY A 657 -6.88 44.98 3.69
CA GLY A 657 -5.98 43.85 3.98
C GLY A 657 -6.55 42.80 4.95
N SER A 658 -7.57 43.17 5.76
CA SER A 658 -8.28 42.24 6.66
C SER A 658 -9.66 41.88 6.09
N LEU A 659 -10.16 40.70 6.48
CA LEU A 659 -11.57 40.32 6.23
C LEU A 659 -12.55 41.03 7.19
N VAL A 660 -12.04 41.68 8.23
CA VAL A 660 -12.84 42.57 9.07
C VAL A 660 -12.93 43.93 8.40
N PRO A 661 -14.14 44.37 7.98
CA PRO A 661 -14.28 45.64 7.28
C PRO A 661 -14.24 46.83 8.24
N TYR A 662 -13.84 47.96 7.70
CA TYR A 662 -13.98 49.27 8.32
C TYR A 662 -15.28 49.92 7.86
N LEU A 663 -16.12 50.33 8.82
CA LEU A 663 -17.39 50.95 8.59
C LEU A 663 -17.27 52.50 8.58
N ASN A 664 -17.95 53.15 7.66
CA ASN A 664 -18.22 54.57 7.69
C ASN A 664 -19.61 54.82 7.14
N LEU A 665 -20.58 54.85 8.01
CA LEU A 665 -22.01 54.94 7.67
C LEU A 665 -22.62 56.18 8.37
N THR A 666 -23.39 56.95 7.63
CA THR A 666 -24.08 58.11 8.17
C THR A 666 -25.60 57.92 8.06
N ALA A 667 -26.30 58.01 9.20
CA ALA A 667 -27.75 57.92 9.23
C ALA A 667 -28.34 59.20 9.83
N THR A 668 -29.46 59.65 9.27
CA THR A 668 -30.14 60.85 9.72
C THR A 668 -31.60 60.58 10.12
N SER A 669 -32.07 61.34 11.11
CA SER A 669 -33.48 61.36 11.47
C SER A 669 -33.90 62.80 11.74
N THR A 670 -35.00 63.27 11.15
CA THR A 670 -35.51 64.60 11.33
C THR A 670 -36.76 64.57 12.24
N THR A 671 -36.71 65.29 13.29
CA THR A 671 -37.89 65.59 14.16
C THR A 671 -38.44 66.96 13.77
N SER A 672 -39.54 67.40 14.40
CA SER A 672 -40.15 68.70 14.11
C SER A 672 -39.22 69.91 14.31
N SER A 673 -38.17 69.79 15.10
CA SER A 673 -37.27 70.91 15.49
C SER A 673 -35.78 70.61 15.35
N THR A 674 -35.39 69.33 15.14
CA THR A 674 -33.98 68.90 15.19
C THR A 674 -33.71 67.80 14.21
N THR A 675 -32.66 67.92 13.42
CA THR A 675 -32.15 66.83 12.61
C THR A 675 -30.98 66.19 13.38
N VAL A 676 -31.14 64.90 13.70
CA VAL A 676 -30.10 64.07 14.36
C VAL A 676 -29.34 63.33 13.29
N THR A 677 -28.01 63.32 13.40
CA THR A 677 -27.10 62.60 12.56
C THR A 677 -26.31 61.59 13.43
N ILE A 678 -26.27 60.32 13.00
CA ILE A 678 -25.48 59.25 13.62
C ILE A 678 -24.43 58.84 12.62
N VAL A 679 -23.17 58.90 13.01
CA VAL A 679 -22.04 58.38 12.23
C VAL A 679 -21.55 57.12 12.91
N VAL A 680 -21.62 55.97 12.18
CA VAL A 680 -21.07 54.68 12.62
C VAL A 680 -19.75 54.50 11.91
N SER A 681 -18.65 54.47 12.67
CA SER A 681 -17.29 54.38 12.12
C SER A 681 -16.45 53.36 12.86
N GLY A 682 -15.35 52.92 12.26
CA GLY A 682 -14.41 51.96 12.87
C GLY A 682 -14.55 50.53 12.33
N GLU A 683 -13.84 49.62 12.96
CA GLU A 683 -13.93 48.22 12.57
C GLU A 683 -15.29 47.63 12.88
N ALA A 684 -15.83 46.78 12.01
CA ALA A 684 -17.15 46.17 12.19
C ALA A 684 -17.26 45.31 13.46
N THR A 685 -16.16 44.84 14.01
CA THR A 685 -16.09 44.11 15.29
C THR A 685 -16.18 45.04 16.52
N ASN A 686 -15.86 46.35 16.37
CA ASN A 686 -15.89 47.36 17.42
C ASN A 686 -16.28 48.70 16.85
N PRO A 687 -17.57 48.87 16.39
CA PRO A 687 -18.03 50.08 15.76
C PRO A 687 -18.16 51.21 16.81
N LYS A 688 -17.80 52.42 16.41
CA LYS A 688 -17.95 53.65 17.19
C LYS A 688 -19.15 54.39 16.66
N PHE A 689 -19.98 54.90 17.57
CA PHE A 689 -21.18 55.68 17.26
C PHE A 689 -20.93 57.12 17.71
N ASN A 690 -21.03 58.07 16.79
CA ASN A 690 -20.95 59.49 17.09
C ASN A 690 -22.32 60.14 16.79
N PHE A 691 -22.84 60.89 17.74
CA PHE A 691 -24.14 61.52 17.63
C PHE A 691 -23.93 63.03 17.52
N SER A 692 -24.64 63.66 16.60
CA SER A 692 -24.64 65.07 16.38
C SER A 692 -26.04 65.54 15.97
N SER A 693 -26.32 66.87 16.10
CA SER A 693 -27.61 67.41 15.68
C SER A 693 -27.50 68.82 15.11
N VAL A 694 -28.55 69.22 14.37
CA VAL A 694 -28.79 70.61 13.91
C VAL A 694 -30.14 71.00 14.33
N PRO A 695 -30.26 72.07 15.21
CA PRO A 695 -29.17 72.80 15.87
C PRO A 695 -28.33 71.94 16.81
N ALA A 696 -27.06 72.33 17.06
CA ALA A 696 -26.10 71.56 17.87
C ALA A 696 -26.58 71.46 19.32
N LEU A 697 -26.73 70.22 19.80
CA LEU A 697 -27.10 69.82 21.16
C LEU A 697 -26.04 68.91 21.79
N PRO A 698 -25.88 68.84 23.12
CA PRO A 698 -25.09 67.83 23.78
C PRO A 698 -25.53 66.39 23.41
N GLU A 699 -24.62 65.42 23.43
CA GLU A 699 -24.86 64.07 22.95
C GLU A 699 -26.00 63.34 23.72
N ASP A 700 -26.08 63.51 25.02
CA ASP A 700 -27.17 63.02 25.86
C ASP A 700 -28.53 63.62 25.51
N GLU A 701 -28.58 64.91 25.17
CA GLU A 701 -29.78 65.57 24.67
C GLU A 701 -30.15 65.07 23.25
N VAL A 702 -29.16 64.88 22.39
CA VAL A 702 -29.38 64.29 21.06
C VAL A 702 -30.01 62.88 21.17
N LEU A 703 -29.53 62.06 22.08
CA LEU A 703 -30.09 60.75 22.36
C LEU A 703 -31.51 60.84 22.94
N ALA A 704 -31.77 61.76 23.85
CA ALA A 704 -33.10 61.99 24.43
C ALA A 704 -34.12 62.45 23.37
N GLN A 705 -33.75 63.40 22.52
CA GLN A 705 -34.58 63.85 21.38
C GLN A 705 -34.79 62.69 20.34
N LEU A 706 -33.77 61.93 20.08
CA LEU A 706 -33.85 60.77 19.14
C LEU A 706 -34.84 59.71 19.67
N ILE A 707 -34.69 59.30 20.91
CA ILE A 707 -35.43 58.18 21.48
C ILE A 707 -36.86 58.60 21.88
N PHE A 708 -36.96 59.68 22.63
CA PHE A 708 -38.25 60.09 23.22
C PHE A 708 -38.90 61.29 22.55
N GLY A 709 -38.23 61.99 21.63
CA GLY A 709 -38.76 63.22 20.97
C GLY A 709 -38.96 64.40 21.94
N ARG A 710 -38.24 64.37 23.06
CA ARG A 710 -38.35 65.39 24.15
C ARG A 710 -36.98 65.74 24.66
N SER A 711 -36.88 66.97 25.23
CA SER A 711 -35.63 67.32 25.94
C SER A 711 -35.43 66.50 27.17
N MET A 712 -34.15 66.27 27.52
CA MET A 712 -33.71 65.50 28.67
C MET A 712 -34.34 66.01 29.98
N SER A 713 -34.51 67.31 30.08
CA SER A 713 -35.17 67.95 31.24
C SER A 713 -36.64 67.54 31.43
N ASN A 714 -37.30 67.01 30.38
CA ASN A 714 -38.68 66.57 30.39
C ASN A 714 -38.87 65.08 30.39
N LEU A 715 -37.83 64.33 30.71
CA LEU A 715 -37.83 62.87 30.79
C LEU A 715 -38.15 62.37 32.21
N SER A 716 -38.91 61.32 32.31
CA SER A 716 -39.16 60.69 33.63
C SER A 716 -37.86 59.96 34.12
N PRO A 717 -37.71 59.69 35.42
CA PRO A 717 -36.56 58.95 35.96
C PRO A 717 -36.29 57.57 35.25
N LEU A 718 -37.38 56.90 34.86
CA LEU A 718 -37.32 55.63 34.16
C LEU A 718 -36.82 55.82 32.71
N GLN A 719 -37.24 56.83 32.02
CA GLN A 719 -36.78 57.20 30.68
C GLN A 719 -35.31 57.61 30.72
N ILE A 720 -34.83 58.27 31.77
CA ILE A 720 -33.41 58.56 31.96
C ILE A 720 -32.60 57.25 32.13
N ALA A 721 -33.15 56.29 32.91
CA ALA A 721 -32.48 54.96 33.09
C ALA A 721 -32.45 54.18 31.74
N GLN A 722 -33.50 54.23 30.95
CA GLN A 722 -33.54 53.64 29.61
C GLN A 722 -32.56 54.35 28.65
N LEU A 723 -32.41 55.67 28.75
CA LEU A 723 -31.43 56.41 27.97
C LEU A 723 -30.01 56.00 28.33
N ALA A 724 -29.70 55.85 29.61
CA ALA A 724 -28.40 55.39 30.11
C ALA A 724 -28.11 53.93 29.66
N GLU A 725 -29.12 53.09 29.68
CA GLU A 725 -29.02 51.72 29.17
C GLU A 725 -28.76 51.69 27.65
N ALA A 726 -29.47 52.49 26.91
CA ALA A 726 -29.29 52.62 25.46
C ALA A 726 -27.88 53.14 25.10
N ALA A 727 -27.39 54.12 25.81
CA ALA A 727 -26.05 54.68 25.66
C ALA A 727 -24.98 53.62 25.97
N ALA A 728 -25.16 52.84 27.06
CA ALA A 728 -24.25 51.75 27.40
C ALA A 728 -24.26 50.62 26.36
N GLN A 729 -25.39 50.24 25.79
CA GLN A 729 -25.49 49.27 24.71
C GLN A 729 -24.79 49.75 23.43
N LEU A 730 -24.95 51.02 23.08
CA LEU A 730 -24.31 51.64 21.90
C LEU A 730 -22.77 51.77 22.10
N ALA A 731 -22.34 52.02 23.33
CA ALA A 731 -20.91 52.08 23.68
C ALA A 731 -20.25 50.69 23.79
N GLY A 732 -21.01 49.60 23.64
CA GLY A 732 -20.48 48.25 23.76
C GLY A 732 -20.13 47.81 25.18
N ILE A 733 -20.47 48.61 26.18
CA ILE A 733 -20.17 48.39 27.61
C ILE A 733 -21.27 47.56 28.31
N GLY A 734 -22.42 47.36 27.66
CA GLY A 734 -23.56 46.64 28.18
C GLY A 734 -23.31 45.12 28.22
N GLY A 735 -23.15 44.58 29.41
CA GLY A 735 -23.30 43.13 29.61
C GLY A 735 -24.74 42.71 29.32
N SER A 736 -24.97 41.44 29.00
CA SER A 736 -26.24 40.84 28.52
C SER A 736 -27.40 40.83 29.50
N THR A 737 -27.41 41.67 30.53
CA THR A 737 -28.49 41.77 31.53
C THR A 737 -28.95 43.20 31.61
N SER A 738 -30.08 43.53 30.99
CA SER A 738 -30.71 44.82 31.16
C SER A 738 -31.21 44.99 32.60
N LEU A 739 -31.22 46.23 33.06
CA LEU A 739 -31.81 46.55 34.40
C LEU A 739 -33.24 46.00 34.53
N LEU A 740 -34.02 46.06 33.46
CA LEU A 740 -35.37 45.49 33.38
C LEU A 740 -35.36 43.97 33.45
N GLN A 741 -34.36 43.31 32.89
CA GLN A 741 -34.23 41.84 32.92
C GLN A 741 -33.85 41.35 34.34
N ASN A 742 -32.98 42.07 35.03
CA ASN A 742 -32.64 41.76 36.43
C ASN A 742 -33.84 42.01 37.35
N LEU A 743 -34.58 43.10 37.14
CA LEU A 743 -35.80 43.39 37.86
C LEU A 743 -36.89 42.34 37.60
N ARG A 744 -37.09 41.96 36.34
CA ARG A 744 -38.02 40.90 35.92
C ARG A 744 -37.73 39.57 36.63
N SER A 745 -36.46 39.15 36.65
CA SER A 745 -36.06 37.93 37.34
C SER A 745 -36.19 38.02 38.86
N ALA A 746 -35.96 39.19 39.45
CA ALA A 746 -36.10 39.44 40.90
C ALA A 746 -37.59 39.44 41.39
N ILE A 747 -38.49 39.87 40.50
CA ILE A 747 -39.94 39.92 40.81
C ILE A 747 -40.62 38.59 40.42
N GLY A 748 -39.93 37.77 39.62
CA GLY A 748 -40.45 36.46 39.19
C GLY A 748 -41.56 36.50 38.16
N VAL A 749 -41.56 37.55 37.28
CA VAL A 749 -42.47 37.71 36.16
C VAL A 749 -41.77 37.30 34.88
N ASP A 750 -42.55 36.88 33.87
CA ASP A 750 -42.01 36.42 32.59
C ASP A 750 -41.80 37.59 31.63
N ASP A 751 -42.54 38.68 31.84
CA ASP A 751 -42.39 39.90 31.06
C ASP A 751 -42.52 41.15 31.95
N LEU A 752 -41.72 42.16 31.67
CA LEU A 752 -41.75 43.44 32.35
C LEU A 752 -41.39 44.54 31.35
N ASP A 753 -42.33 45.42 31.09
CA ASP A 753 -42.14 46.46 30.07
C ASP A 753 -42.71 47.79 30.53
N VAL A 754 -42.27 48.86 29.96
CA VAL A 754 -42.79 50.19 30.14
C VAL A 754 -43.56 50.60 28.91
N VAL A 755 -44.85 50.69 29.07
CA VAL A 755 -45.79 50.95 28.00
C VAL A 755 -46.43 52.32 28.15
N THR A 756 -46.96 52.84 27.08
CA THR A 756 -47.81 54.06 27.17
C THR A 756 -49.25 53.61 27.45
N ASP A 757 -49.93 54.22 28.46
CA ASP A 757 -51.30 53.93 28.80
C ASP A 757 -52.29 54.60 27.75
N GLU A 758 -53.54 54.21 27.80
CA GLU A 758 -54.56 54.70 26.86
C GLU A 758 -54.72 56.20 26.94
N GLU A 759 -54.25 56.89 27.94
CA GLU A 759 -54.33 58.32 28.16
C GLU A 759 -53.02 59.07 27.83
N GLY A 760 -52.05 58.40 27.21
CA GLY A 760 -50.75 58.96 26.81
C GLY A 760 -49.77 59.13 27.98
N GLY A 761 -49.99 58.48 29.14
CA GLY A 761 -49.12 58.44 30.31
C GLY A 761 -48.15 57.25 30.21
N THR A 762 -47.13 57.21 31.09
CA THR A 762 -46.27 56.13 31.21
C THR A 762 -46.81 55.12 32.21
N ALA A 763 -46.86 53.81 31.84
CA ALA A 763 -47.32 52.76 32.66
C ALA A 763 -46.27 51.59 32.69
N VAL A 764 -46.15 50.93 33.82
CA VAL A 764 -45.37 49.70 33.92
C VAL A 764 -46.27 48.49 33.73
N SER A 765 -45.91 47.60 32.80
CA SER A 765 -46.64 46.36 32.54
C SER A 765 -45.80 45.17 32.98
N ALA A 766 -46.38 44.28 33.78
CA ALA A 766 -45.79 43.07 34.23
C ALA A 766 -46.63 41.86 33.80
N GLY A 767 -46.02 40.91 33.12
CA GLY A 767 -46.70 39.72 32.57
C GLY A 767 -46.15 38.40 33.13
N LYS A 768 -47.04 37.42 33.32
CA LYS A 768 -46.66 36.09 33.80
C LYS A 768 -47.52 35.01 33.18
N TYR A 769 -46.88 33.93 32.69
CA TYR A 769 -47.58 32.71 32.29
C TYR A 769 -47.94 31.90 33.55
N LEU A 770 -49.21 31.66 33.74
CA LEU A 770 -49.70 30.75 34.80
C LEU A 770 -49.59 29.28 34.37
N ASN A 771 -49.70 29.05 33.08
CA ASN A 771 -49.48 27.77 32.39
C ASN A 771 -49.24 28.04 30.91
N ASP A 772 -48.99 27.01 30.11
CA ASP A 772 -48.63 27.09 28.69
C ASP A 772 -49.68 27.82 27.82
N ARG A 773 -50.89 28.07 28.32
CA ARG A 773 -52.02 28.66 27.61
C ARG A 773 -52.61 29.91 28.26
N THR A 774 -52.20 30.23 29.48
CA THR A 774 -52.81 31.33 30.24
C THR A 774 -51.74 32.35 30.59
N TYR A 775 -51.86 33.54 30.09
CA TYR A 775 -50.97 34.66 30.36
C TYR A 775 -51.72 35.77 31.13
N VAL A 776 -51.17 36.28 32.16
CA VAL A 776 -51.76 37.37 32.98
C VAL A 776 -50.85 38.59 32.89
N THR A 777 -51.44 39.74 32.60
CA THR A 777 -50.76 41.05 32.57
C THR A 777 -51.34 41.96 33.60
N ILE A 778 -50.51 42.66 34.36
CA ILE A 778 -50.89 43.73 35.24
C ILE A 778 -50.17 44.99 34.78
N GLN A 779 -50.89 46.06 34.52
CA GLN A 779 -50.36 47.35 34.12
C GLN A 779 -50.72 48.39 35.10
N LYS A 780 -49.78 49.28 35.48
CA LYS A 780 -50.06 50.45 36.36
C LYS A 780 -49.32 51.67 35.84
N GLY A 781 -50.09 52.71 35.50
CA GLY A 781 -49.62 54.04 35.16
C GLY A 781 -49.40 54.98 36.31
N ASP A 782 -48.91 56.16 36.02
CA ASP A 782 -48.56 57.25 36.95
C ASP A 782 -49.79 57.98 37.45
N LYS A 783 -50.97 57.81 36.78
CA LYS A 783 -52.24 58.48 37.19
C LYS A 783 -53.15 57.59 38.01
N PRO A 784 -53.94 58.14 38.94
CA PRO A 784 -55.03 57.40 39.61
C PRO A 784 -55.99 56.82 38.58
N GLY A 785 -56.42 55.58 38.69
CA GLY A 785 -57.35 54.97 37.75
C GLY A 785 -56.71 54.29 36.49
N SER A 786 -55.42 54.43 36.34
CA SER A 786 -54.67 53.86 35.17
C SER A 786 -54.28 52.40 35.34
N GLY A 787 -54.71 51.71 36.43
CA GLY A 787 -54.39 50.26 36.64
C GLY A 787 -55.29 49.42 35.79
N LYS A 788 -54.65 48.40 35.12
CA LYS A 788 -55.31 47.43 34.24
C LYS A 788 -54.78 46.05 34.55
N ALA A 789 -55.65 45.08 34.68
CA ALA A 789 -55.32 43.69 34.71
C ALA A 789 -55.93 42.98 33.53
N ALA A 790 -55.13 42.13 32.81
CA ALA A 790 -55.66 41.36 31.71
C ALA A 790 -55.28 39.91 31.87
N ILE A 791 -56.10 39.00 31.41
CA ILE A 791 -55.85 37.55 31.30
C ILE A 791 -56.10 37.14 29.89
N ASP A 792 -55.10 36.52 29.30
CA ASP A 792 -55.13 35.95 27.95
C ASP A 792 -55.12 34.41 28.05
N LEU A 793 -56.13 33.78 27.42
CA LEU A 793 -56.25 32.31 27.36
C LEU A 793 -56.16 31.89 25.89
N ASP A 794 -55.12 31.14 25.60
CA ASP A 794 -54.95 30.50 24.29
C ASP A 794 -55.78 29.20 24.22
N VAL A 795 -56.85 29.25 23.40
CA VAL A 795 -57.73 28.09 23.16
C VAL A 795 -57.28 27.23 21.99
N GLY A 796 -56.14 27.57 21.37
CA GLY A 796 -55.55 26.85 20.23
C GLY A 796 -56.07 27.32 18.87
N ARG A 797 -55.36 26.90 17.81
CA ARG A 797 -55.64 27.28 16.40
C ARG A 797 -55.61 28.81 16.14
N GLY A 798 -54.79 29.55 16.92
CA GLY A 798 -54.65 31.00 16.77
C GLY A 798 -55.76 31.79 17.42
N VAL A 799 -56.65 31.20 18.20
CA VAL A 799 -57.73 31.90 18.92
C VAL A 799 -57.33 32.15 20.33
N LYS A 800 -57.37 33.42 20.75
CA LYS A 800 -57.10 33.86 22.14
C LYS A 800 -58.32 34.56 22.71
N LEU A 801 -58.65 34.23 23.96
CA LEU A 801 -59.69 34.95 24.71
C LEU A 801 -58.97 35.90 25.69
N ARG A 802 -59.37 37.17 25.67
CA ARG A 802 -58.79 38.14 26.60
C ARG A 802 -59.91 38.69 27.50
N GLY A 803 -59.71 38.70 28.75
CA GLY A 803 -60.47 39.38 29.75
C GLY A 803 -59.66 40.54 30.34
N GLU A 804 -60.18 41.75 30.43
CA GLU A 804 -59.53 42.92 31.02
C GLU A 804 -60.40 43.50 32.10
N ALA A 805 -59.75 43.95 33.18
CA ALA A 805 -60.36 44.70 34.21
C ALA A 805 -59.52 45.93 34.56
N THR A 806 -60.11 47.08 34.74
CA THR A 806 -59.43 48.33 35.16
C THR A 806 -59.75 48.65 36.61
N ASP A 807 -58.87 49.43 37.27
CA ASP A 807 -59.07 49.87 38.64
C ASP A 807 -60.15 50.94 38.71
N ALA A 808 -60.69 51.53 37.59
CA ALA A 808 -61.84 52.31 37.49
C ALA A 808 -63.20 51.53 37.53
N GLY A 809 -63.11 50.18 37.62
CA GLY A 809 -64.25 49.28 37.69
C GLY A 809 -64.82 48.86 36.33
N GLU A 810 -64.12 49.08 35.22
CA GLU A 810 -64.55 48.64 33.89
C GLU A 810 -64.01 47.25 33.62
N ALA A 811 -64.79 46.32 33.07
CA ALA A 811 -64.40 45.00 32.63
C ALA A 811 -64.72 44.82 31.12
N LYS A 812 -63.78 44.36 30.35
CA LYS A 812 -63.93 44.11 28.94
C LYS A 812 -63.51 42.65 28.60
N GLY A 813 -64.18 42.03 27.66
CA GLY A 813 -63.85 40.72 27.17
C GLY A 813 -63.75 40.70 25.60
N GLY A 814 -62.80 40.03 25.08
CA GLY A 814 -62.59 39.97 23.62
C GLY A 814 -62.06 38.58 23.15
N ILE A 815 -62.39 38.27 21.92
CA ILE A 815 -61.85 37.14 21.20
C ILE A 815 -60.89 37.66 20.15
N PHE A 816 -59.67 37.21 20.14
CA PHE A 816 -58.65 37.62 19.18
C PHE A 816 -58.25 36.41 18.35
N TYR A 817 -58.01 36.60 17.08
CA TYR A 817 -57.48 35.64 16.18
C TYR A 817 -56.10 36.08 15.68
N GLU A 818 -55.10 35.32 16.03
CA GLU A 818 -53.70 35.55 15.63
C GLU A 818 -53.27 34.48 14.64
N ARG A 819 -52.79 34.89 13.49
CA ARG A 819 -52.27 34.01 12.47
C ARG A 819 -50.82 34.40 12.15
N GLU A 820 -49.88 33.53 12.42
CA GLU A 820 -48.52 33.70 11.93
C GLU A 820 -48.48 33.44 10.42
N TYR A 821 -47.92 34.35 9.68
CA TYR A 821 -47.70 34.25 8.23
C TYR A 821 -46.24 33.74 7.93
#